data_fecd8702c0eb6c244730cf6cacf06420
#
_entry.id   fecd8702c0eb6c244730cf6cacf06420
#
_cell.length_a   1.000
_cell.length_b   1.000
_cell.length_c   1.000
_cell.angle_alpha   90.00
_cell.angle_beta   90.00
_cell.angle_gamma   90.00
#
_symmetry.space_group_name_H-M   'P 1'
#
loop_
_entity.id
_entity.type
_entity.pdbx_description
1 polymer ?
#
loop_
_entity_poly.entity_id
_entity_poly.type
_entity_poly.pdbx_seq_one_letter_code
_entity_poly.pdbx_strand_id
1 'polypeptide(L)'
;MSDQIYPPSASFVANAKINKSDYDIMYAKSVNTPEDFWSEHGKRIDWIKPFSKIKNVDFSYPNVSIKWFEDGQLNVSANCIDRHLDKRSEQTAIIWEGDNPDESKHISYAELHRQVCKLSNVYKKLGVKKGDRVVLYLPMVPEAAYAMLACARIGAVHSIVFAGFSPEALASRIEDCGASLLVTADEAPRGGKITPLKTNVDKALNICGDISTLVVERTHGDVPMKDNRDYSYIALMSDSSEECPPEPMNAEDPLFILYTSGSTGKPKGVLHTTGGYIVWASITHEYVFDYHDGDIYWCTADVGWVTGHSYIVYGPLANGATTVMFEGVPTYPDASRFWQVCDKHKINQFYTAPTAIRALMGQGSKFVEKCDLSSLKVLGTVGEPINPEAWNWYNEVVGKCRCPIVDTWWQTETGGHLLTPIPGAIATKPGSATFPFFSIEPVILDPQTGQELTDVECEGVLCIKDSWPGQMRTVYGDHERFIKTYFSDFKGYYFTGDGCRRDADGYYWITGRVDDVINVSGHRMGTAEVESALVAHEKVSEAAVVGYPHDIKGQGIYCYVTLMSGEEPTEDLRKELRDWVRKEIGPIASPDLVQWAPGLPKTRSGKIMRRILRKIAEDDFNSLGDTSTLAEPAVVEDLIENRMNREESN
;
A
#
# COMPACT_ATOMS: atom_id res chain seq x y z
N MET A 1 24.71 7.65 3.42
CA MET A 1 23.35 8.11 3.79
C MET A 1 23.44 9.57 4.17
N SER A 2 22.47 10.39 3.79
CA SER A 2 22.53 11.84 4.05
C SER A 2 22.20 12.10 5.53
N ASP A 3 23.14 12.71 6.26
CA ASP A 3 22.94 13.18 7.65
C ASP A 3 22.13 14.49 7.68
N GLN A 4 21.63 14.94 6.53
CA GLN A 4 20.92 16.19 6.39
C GLN A 4 19.52 16.09 7.02
N ILE A 5 19.21 16.99 7.94
CA ILE A 5 17.93 17.08 8.64
C ILE A 5 17.12 18.23 8.04
N TYR A 6 15.86 17.97 7.74
CA TYR A 6 14.90 18.94 7.20
C TYR A 6 13.81 19.22 8.24
N PRO A 7 13.95 20.29 9.05
CA PRO A 7 12.93 20.69 9.99
C PRO A 7 11.70 21.26 9.26
N PRO A 8 10.48 21.09 9.80
CA PRO A 8 9.32 21.74 9.27
C PRO A 8 9.48 23.28 9.35
N SER A 9 9.02 24.00 8.33
CA SER A 9 9.10 25.46 8.32
C SER A 9 8.24 26.07 9.42
N ALA A 10 8.67 27.22 9.98
CA ALA A 10 7.91 27.91 11.02
C ALA A 10 6.48 28.27 10.57
N SER A 11 6.29 28.64 9.31
CA SER A 11 4.97 28.90 8.73
C SER A 11 4.09 27.67 8.64
N PHE A 12 4.66 26.49 8.39
CA PHE A 12 3.91 25.23 8.41
C PHE A 12 3.51 24.87 9.85
N VAL A 13 4.47 24.88 10.79
CA VAL A 13 4.24 24.57 12.21
C VAL A 13 3.13 25.43 12.82
N ALA A 14 3.08 26.72 12.47
CA ALA A 14 2.07 27.65 12.99
C ALA A 14 0.63 27.28 12.60
N ASN A 15 0.44 26.51 11.53
CA ASN A 15 -0.87 26.09 11.02
C ASN A 15 -1.11 24.58 11.14
N ALA A 16 -0.11 23.81 11.54
CA ALA A 16 -0.21 22.37 11.64
C ALA A 16 -1.11 21.92 12.80
N LYS A 17 -1.81 20.80 12.63
CA LYS A 17 -2.65 20.21 13.69
C LYS A 17 -1.84 19.75 14.89
N ILE A 18 -0.63 19.27 14.66
CA ILE A 18 0.27 18.69 15.68
C ILE A 18 1.64 19.34 15.53
N ASN A 19 2.10 20.00 16.59
CA ASN A 19 3.48 20.47 16.73
C ASN A 19 4.31 19.47 17.56
N LYS A 20 5.59 19.76 17.76
CA LYS A 20 6.51 18.84 18.49
C LYS A 20 6.05 18.56 19.93
N SER A 21 5.59 19.58 20.65
CA SER A 21 5.10 19.42 22.02
C SER A 21 3.84 18.56 22.07
N ASP A 22 2.91 18.77 21.14
CA ASP A 22 1.69 18.00 21.04
C ASP A 22 2.01 16.52 20.74
N TYR A 23 2.92 16.28 19.79
CA TYR A 23 3.37 14.93 19.47
C TYR A 23 3.95 14.21 20.71
N ASP A 24 4.84 14.85 21.44
CA ASP A 24 5.49 14.24 22.61
C ASP A 24 4.45 13.89 23.71
N ILE A 25 3.51 14.79 23.96
CA ILE A 25 2.44 14.58 24.95
C ILE A 25 1.51 13.44 24.49
N MET A 26 1.06 13.48 23.26
CA MET A 26 0.13 12.48 22.72
C MET A 26 0.81 11.11 22.61
N TYR A 27 2.05 11.05 22.15
CA TYR A 27 2.80 9.80 22.07
C TYR A 27 3.00 9.19 23.46
N ALA A 28 3.48 9.99 24.43
CA ALA A 28 3.65 9.52 25.81
C ALA A 28 2.32 9.03 26.43
N LYS A 29 1.20 9.74 26.23
CA LYS A 29 -0.12 9.31 26.68
C LYS A 29 -0.54 8.01 26.00
N SER A 30 -0.32 7.88 24.70
CA SER A 30 -0.75 6.72 23.93
C SER A 30 0.00 5.42 24.28
N VAL A 31 1.24 5.54 24.79
CA VAL A 31 2.05 4.41 25.23
C VAL A 31 1.83 4.10 26.72
N ASN A 32 1.86 5.13 27.58
CA ASN A 32 1.80 4.94 29.02
C ASN A 32 0.37 4.67 29.54
N THR A 33 -0.64 5.23 28.90
CA THR A 33 -2.06 5.05 29.23
C THR A 33 -2.91 4.82 27.97
N PRO A 34 -2.67 3.71 27.22
CA PRO A 34 -3.32 3.47 25.93
C PRO A 34 -4.84 3.41 26.01
N GLU A 35 -5.41 2.90 27.09
CA GLU A 35 -6.86 2.86 27.24
C GLU A 35 -7.47 4.28 27.36
N ASP A 36 -6.82 5.19 28.10
CA ASP A 36 -7.27 6.58 28.20
C ASP A 36 -7.18 7.29 26.85
N PHE A 37 -6.05 7.08 26.15
CA PHE A 37 -5.84 7.66 24.82
C PHE A 37 -6.93 7.19 23.83
N TRP A 38 -7.16 5.89 23.76
CA TRP A 38 -8.12 5.33 22.82
C TRP A 38 -9.59 5.49 23.26
N SER A 39 -9.85 5.65 24.58
CA SER A 39 -11.18 6.07 25.06
C SER A 39 -11.58 7.44 24.51
N GLU A 40 -10.61 8.34 24.32
CA GLU A 40 -10.82 9.66 23.74
C GLU A 40 -10.90 9.56 22.21
N HIS A 41 -9.87 9.00 21.57
CA HIS A 41 -9.75 8.98 20.11
C HIS A 41 -10.68 8.00 19.41
N GLY A 42 -11.17 6.96 20.09
CA GLY A 42 -12.21 6.09 19.56
C GLY A 42 -13.56 6.79 19.33
N LYS A 43 -13.78 7.93 20.00
CA LYS A 43 -15.00 8.76 19.84
C LYS A 43 -14.99 9.65 18.58
N ARG A 44 -13.90 9.60 17.80
CA ARG A 44 -13.85 10.30 16.50
C ARG A 44 -14.80 9.71 15.46
N ILE A 45 -15.30 8.49 15.72
CA ILE A 45 -16.25 7.73 14.92
C ILE A 45 -17.59 7.68 15.62
N ASP A 46 -18.69 7.68 14.85
CA ASP A 46 -20.03 7.56 15.38
C ASP A 46 -20.34 6.09 15.70
N TRP A 47 -20.75 5.86 16.94
CA TRP A 47 -21.08 4.54 17.44
C TRP A 47 -22.60 4.40 17.60
N ILE A 48 -23.20 3.36 17.02
CA ILE A 48 -24.60 2.99 17.24
C ILE A 48 -24.80 2.58 18.70
N LYS A 49 -23.89 1.74 19.20
CA LYS A 49 -23.74 1.42 20.62
C LYS A 49 -22.32 1.80 21.04
N PRO A 50 -22.16 2.76 21.97
CA PRO A 50 -20.83 3.12 22.48
C PRO A 50 -20.09 1.92 23.07
N PHE A 51 -18.78 1.89 22.88
CA PHE A 51 -17.91 0.90 23.50
C PHE A 51 -17.62 1.25 24.97
N SER A 52 -17.37 0.22 25.77
CA SER A 52 -16.84 0.35 27.16
C SER A 52 -15.54 -0.44 27.34
N LYS A 53 -15.32 -1.45 26.52
CA LYS A 53 -14.08 -2.24 26.50
C LYS A 53 -13.21 -1.76 25.35
N ILE A 54 -12.11 -1.10 25.71
CA ILE A 54 -11.25 -0.41 24.73
C ILE A 54 -10.28 -1.38 24.10
N LYS A 55 -9.48 -2.08 24.93
CA LYS A 55 -8.42 -2.97 24.51
C LYS A 55 -8.49 -4.30 25.25
N ASN A 56 -8.46 -5.40 24.51
CA ASN A 56 -8.38 -6.76 25.05
C ASN A 56 -7.40 -7.55 24.14
N VAL A 57 -6.13 -7.52 24.54
CA VAL A 57 -5.02 -8.03 23.72
C VAL A 57 -4.13 -8.94 24.54
N ASP A 58 -3.76 -10.06 23.96
CA ASP A 58 -2.77 -10.98 24.50
C ASP A 58 -1.83 -11.42 23.36
N PHE A 59 -0.54 -11.12 23.49
CA PHE A 59 0.54 -11.57 22.59
C PHE A 59 1.25 -12.83 23.08
N SER A 60 0.74 -13.48 24.12
CA SER A 60 1.34 -14.68 24.69
C SER A 60 1.23 -15.87 23.74
N TYR A 61 2.35 -16.24 23.13
CA TYR A 61 2.42 -17.41 22.25
C TYR A 61 2.15 -18.72 23.04
N PRO A 62 1.31 -19.65 22.53
CA PRO A 62 0.62 -19.66 21.24
C PRO A 62 -0.80 -19.06 21.27
N ASN A 63 -1.24 -18.44 22.34
CA ASN A 63 -2.65 -18.03 22.56
C ASN A 63 -2.89 -16.55 22.20
N VAL A 64 -2.35 -16.09 21.06
CA VAL A 64 -2.46 -14.70 20.63
C VAL A 64 -3.91 -14.33 20.34
N SER A 65 -4.37 -13.23 20.93
CA SER A 65 -5.71 -12.67 20.76
C SER A 65 -5.68 -11.15 20.71
N ILE A 66 -6.39 -10.57 19.74
CA ILE A 66 -6.40 -9.13 19.51
C ILE A 66 -7.84 -8.67 19.32
N LYS A 67 -8.32 -7.78 20.23
CA LYS A 67 -9.65 -7.16 20.14
C LYS A 67 -9.57 -5.71 20.59
N TRP A 68 -10.28 -4.85 19.87
CA TRP A 68 -10.38 -3.43 20.14
C TRP A 68 -11.84 -2.97 20.09
N PHE A 69 -12.27 -2.18 21.08
CA PHE A 69 -13.65 -1.67 21.19
C PHE A 69 -14.73 -2.77 21.13
N GLU A 70 -14.43 -3.97 21.65
CA GLU A 70 -15.13 -5.23 21.35
C GLU A 70 -16.62 -5.27 21.66
N ASP A 71 -17.14 -4.40 22.55
CA ASP A 71 -18.56 -4.31 22.89
C ASP A 71 -19.29 -3.14 22.21
N GLY A 72 -18.57 -2.37 21.37
CA GLY A 72 -19.13 -1.29 20.56
C GLY A 72 -19.82 -1.80 19.30
N GLN A 73 -20.80 -1.02 18.79
CA GLN A 73 -21.44 -1.26 17.49
C GLN A 73 -21.42 0.00 16.63
N LEU A 74 -21.13 -0.17 15.36
CA LEU A 74 -21.05 0.90 14.37
C LEU A 74 -21.39 0.37 12.97
N ASN A 75 -21.39 1.27 11.99
CA ASN A 75 -21.32 0.89 10.58
C ASN A 75 -20.28 1.77 9.89
N VAL A 76 -19.35 1.14 9.17
CA VAL A 76 -18.23 1.86 8.50
C VAL A 76 -18.74 2.72 7.35
N SER A 77 -19.70 2.23 6.56
CA SER A 77 -20.31 3.03 5.48
C SER A 77 -21.01 4.28 6.02
N ALA A 78 -21.78 4.14 7.12
CA ALA A 78 -22.41 5.29 7.76
C ALA A 78 -21.39 6.31 8.27
N ASN A 79 -20.26 5.86 8.80
CA ASN A 79 -19.17 6.73 9.23
C ASN A 79 -18.43 7.44 8.08
N CYS A 80 -18.42 6.84 6.90
CA CYS A 80 -17.83 7.44 5.71
C CYS A 80 -18.79 8.37 4.95
N ILE A 81 -20.11 8.22 5.14
CA ILE A 81 -21.11 8.90 4.31
C ILE A 81 -22.17 9.62 5.16
N ASP A 82 -23.02 8.86 5.84
CA ASP A 82 -24.26 9.35 6.46
C ASP A 82 -24.02 10.47 7.47
N ARG A 83 -23.00 10.33 8.32
CA ARG A 83 -22.62 11.35 9.31
C ARG A 83 -22.25 12.71 8.73
N HIS A 84 -21.93 12.76 7.44
CA HIS A 84 -21.51 13.97 6.75
C HIS A 84 -22.67 14.67 6.01
N LEU A 85 -23.80 14.00 5.80
CA LEU A 85 -24.87 14.51 4.93
C LEU A 85 -25.48 15.83 5.42
N ASP A 86 -25.67 15.99 6.72
CA ASP A 86 -26.27 17.22 7.27
C ASP A 86 -25.46 18.48 6.96
N LYS A 87 -24.14 18.37 6.89
CA LYS A 87 -23.23 19.51 6.75
C LYS A 87 -22.52 19.58 5.41
N ARG A 88 -22.41 18.44 4.70
CA ARG A 88 -21.53 18.26 3.55
C ARG A 88 -22.19 17.56 2.36
N SER A 89 -23.54 17.49 2.31
CA SER A 89 -24.25 16.77 1.24
C SER A 89 -23.77 17.16 -0.16
N GLU A 90 -23.58 18.46 -0.40
CA GLU A 90 -23.13 19.01 -1.69
C GLU A 90 -21.60 19.07 -1.86
N GLN A 91 -20.84 18.80 -0.79
CA GLN A 91 -19.37 18.74 -0.90
C GLN A 91 -18.98 17.53 -1.73
N THR A 92 -18.00 17.70 -2.61
CA THR A 92 -17.39 16.60 -3.34
C THR A 92 -16.73 15.62 -2.36
N ALA A 93 -17.18 14.36 -2.36
CA ALA A 93 -16.59 13.27 -1.62
C ALA A 93 -15.47 12.62 -2.43
N ILE A 94 -15.74 12.33 -3.71
CA ILE A 94 -14.81 11.68 -4.62
C ILE A 94 -14.67 12.51 -5.90
N ILE A 95 -13.42 12.81 -6.27
CA ILE A 95 -13.08 13.24 -7.62
C ILE A 95 -12.54 12.01 -8.33
N TRP A 96 -13.21 11.57 -9.37
CA TRP A 96 -12.69 10.54 -10.26
C TRP A 96 -12.02 11.18 -11.46
N GLU A 97 -10.83 10.72 -11.77
CA GLU A 97 -10.04 11.14 -12.93
C GLU A 97 -9.71 9.92 -13.79
N GLY A 98 -10.22 9.89 -15.03
CA GLY A 98 -10.10 8.78 -15.95
C GLY A 98 -8.68 8.58 -16.50
N ASP A 99 -8.47 7.44 -17.19
CA ASP A 99 -7.25 7.22 -17.98
C ASP A 99 -7.12 8.29 -19.09
N ASN A 100 -8.23 8.61 -19.76
CA ASN A 100 -8.30 9.76 -20.65
C ASN A 100 -8.34 11.06 -19.83
N PRO A 101 -7.39 12.03 -20.04
CA PRO A 101 -7.36 13.31 -19.31
C PRO A 101 -8.62 14.18 -19.43
N ASP A 102 -9.42 13.96 -20.45
CA ASP A 102 -10.68 14.68 -20.67
C ASP A 102 -11.85 14.10 -19.87
N GLU A 103 -11.66 12.94 -19.23
CA GLU A 103 -12.69 12.28 -18.41
C GLU A 103 -12.45 12.56 -16.92
N SER A 104 -13.40 13.23 -16.28
CA SER A 104 -13.43 13.37 -14.81
C SER A 104 -14.85 13.54 -14.29
N LYS A 105 -15.09 13.15 -13.03
CA LYS A 105 -16.38 13.31 -12.36
C LYS A 105 -16.16 13.79 -10.93
N HIS A 106 -17.02 14.69 -10.48
CA HIS A 106 -17.13 15.09 -9.08
C HIS A 106 -18.38 14.45 -8.49
N ILE A 107 -18.22 13.65 -7.45
CA ILE A 107 -19.29 12.90 -6.79
C ILE A 107 -19.46 13.50 -5.40
N SER A 108 -20.62 14.10 -5.14
CA SER A 108 -20.93 14.68 -3.82
C SER A 108 -21.20 13.59 -2.79
N TYR A 109 -21.18 13.94 -1.49
CA TYR A 109 -21.58 13.02 -0.42
C TYR A 109 -23.02 12.54 -0.59
N ALA A 110 -23.95 13.40 -1.04
CA ALA A 110 -25.31 13.01 -1.35
C ALA A 110 -25.40 11.99 -2.48
N GLU A 111 -24.62 12.21 -3.57
CA GLU A 111 -24.57 11.27 -4.68
C GLU A 111 -23.92 9.93 -4.26
N LEU A 112 -22.82 9.98 -3.50
CA LEU A 112 -22.17 8.81 -2.95
C LEU A 112 -23.15 7.98 -2.09
N HIS A 113 -23.92 8.64 -1.21
CA HIS A 113 -24.95 7.99 -0.40
C HIS A 113 -25.97 7.27 -1.27
N ARG A 114 -26.51 7.98 -2.26
CA ARG A 114 -27.51 7.44 -3.19
C ARG A 114 -27.00 6.20 -3.92
N GLN A 115 -25.81 6.27 -4.49
CA GLN A 115 -25.21 5.16 -5.24
C GLN A 115 -24.91 3.96 -4.33
N VAL A 116 -24.39 4.20 -3.13
CA VAL A 116 -24.11 3.13 -2.16
C VAL A 116 -25.39 2.46 -1.67
N CYS A 117 -26.46 3.22 -1.40
CA CYS A 117 -27.75 2.64 -1.00
C CYS A 117 -28.35 1.77 -2.11
N LYS A 118 -28.36 2.26 -3.36
CA LYS A 118 -28.84 1.48 -4.51
C LYS A 118 -28.06 0.18 -4.66
N LEU A 119 -26.72 0.25 -4.65
CA LEU A 119 -25.86 -0.92 -4.81
C LEU A 119 -26.01 -1.91 -3.65
N SER A 120 -26.20 -1.43 -2.43
CA SER A 120 -26.52 -2.26 -1.26
C SER A 120 -27.80 -3.05 -1.46
N ASN A 121 -28.84 -2.42 -2.03
CA ASN A 121 -30.10 -3.09 -2.37
C ASN A 121 -29.94 -4.08 -3.52
N VAL A 122 -29.09 -3.78 -4.52
CA VAL A 122 -28.72 -4.74 -5.57
C VAL A 122 -28.07 -5.98 -4.96
N TYR A 123 -27.12 -5.82 -4.04
CA TYR A 123 -26.47 -6.95 -3.36
C TYR A 123 -27.49 -7.82 -2.60
N LYS A 124 -28.40 -7.20 -1.84
CA LYS A 124 -29.49 -7.91 -1.16
C LYS A 124 -30.39 -8.66 -2.15
N LYS A 125 -30.72 -8.06 -3.28
CA LYS A 125 -31.53 -8.68 -4.36
C LYS A 125 -30.81 -9.88 -4.96
N LEU A 126 -29.48 -9.84 -5.07
CA LEU A 126 -28.63 -10.94 -5.54
C LEU A 126 -28.33 -11.99 -4.44
N GLY A 127 -28.93 -11.83 -3.25
CA GLY A 127 -28.87 -12.81 -2.16
C GLY A 127 -27.74 -12.61 -1.15
N VAL A 128 -26.95 -11.54 -1.24
CA VAL A 128 -25.87 -11.24 -0.29
C VAL A 128 -26.44 -10.87 1.08
N LYS A 129 -25.89 -11.47 2.12
CA LYS A 129 -26.29 -11.27 3.52
C LYS A 129 -25.09 -10.83 4.36
N LYS A 130 -25.34 -10.37 5.58
CA LYS A 130 -24.31 -10.08 6.59
C LYS A 130 -23.37 -11.28 6.74
N GLY A 131 -22.07 -11.01 6.68
CA GLY A 131 -21.01 -12.01 6.77
C GLY A 131 -20.67 -12.73 5.46
N ASP A 132 -21.46 -12.57 4.39
CA ASP A 132 -21.11 -13.11 3.08
C ASP A 132 -19.90 -12.37 2.47
N ARG A 133 -19.12 -13.05 1.64
CA ARG A 133 -17.95 -12.46 0.96
C ARG A 133 -18.33 -12.07 -0.46
N VAL A 134 -17.94 -10.85 -0.81
CA VAL A 134 -18.09 -10.29 -2.14
C VAL A 134 -16.70 -10.00 -2.71
N VAL A 135 -16.35 -10.64 -3.82
CA VAL A 135 -15.10 -10.36 -4.51
C VAL A 135 -15.29 -9.20 -5.48
N LEU A 136 -14.37 -8.24 -5.43
CA LEU A 136 -14.36 -7.06 -6.28
C LEU A 136 -13.15 -7.13 -7.22
N TYR A 137 -13.40 -7.19 -8.53
CA TYR A 137 -12.39 -7.20 -9.58
C TYR A 137 -12.67 -6.05 -10.54
N LEU A 138 -12.39 -4.83 -10.07
CA LEU A 138 -12.79 -3.55 -10.69
C LEU A 138 -11.56 -2.67 -10.95
N PRO A 139 -11.58 -1.85 -12.02
CA PRO A 139 -10.59 -0.79 -12.18
C PRO A 139 -10.83 0.35 -11.18
N MET A 140 -9.99 1.39 -11.22
CA MET A 140 -10.11 2.57 -10.35
C MET A 140 -11.24 3.50 -10.82
N VAL A 141 -12.47 2.99 -10.74
CA VAL A 141 -13.71 3.72 -11.04
C VAL A 141 -14.50 4.00 -9.77
N PRO A 142 -15.40 4.98 -9.75
CA PRO A 142 -16.23 5.29 -8.57
C PRO A 142 -17.01 4.07 -8.05
N GLU A 143 -17.44 3.21 -8.95
CA GLU A 143 -18.16 1.98 -8.64
C GLU A 143 -17.35 1.04 -7.74
N ALA A 144 -16.02 1.08 -7.77
CA ALA A 144 -15.18 0.32 -6.84
C ALA A 144 -15.34 0.83 -5.39
N ALA A 145 -15.36 2.14 -5.18
CA ALA A 145 -15.64 2.72 -3.87
C ALA A 145 -17.09 2.46 -3.42
N TYR A 146 -18.05 2.57 -4.34
CA TYR A 146 -19.45 2.24 -4.04
C TYR A 146 -19.59 0.79 -3.61
N ALA A 147 -18.89 -0.14 -4.29
CA ALA A 147 -18.91 -1.57 -3.99
C ALA A 147 -18.35 -1.89 -2.59
N MET A 148 -17.22 -1.28 -2.23
CA MET A 148 -16.64 -1.42 -0.88
C MET A 148 -17.61 -0.93 0.19
N LEU A 149 -18.14 0.27 0.01
CA LEU A 149 -19.04 0.92 0.97
C LEU A 149 -20.41 0.24 1.04
N ALA A 150 -20.89 -0.34 -0.07
CA ALA A 150 -22.12 -1.13 -0.09
C ALA A 150 -21.98 -2.44 0.71
N CYS A 151 -20.84 -3.13 0.59
CA CYS A 151 -20.52 -4.29 1.44
C CYS A 151 -20.52 -3.89 2.91
N ALA A 152 -19.79 -2.83 3.27
CA ALA A 152 -19.75 -2.34 4.66
C ALA A 152 -21.13 -1.94 5.17
N ARG A 153 -21.98 -1.36 4.31
CA ARG A 153 -23.33 -0.92 4.69
C ARG A 153 -24.24 -2.05 5.12
N ILE A 154 -24.19 -3.19 4.42
CA ILE A 154 -25.03 -4.36 4.70
C ILE A 154 -24.34 -5.41 5.57
N GLY A 155 -23.10 -5.16 6.03
CA GLY A 155 -22.33 -6.09 6.83
C GLY A 155 -21.73 -7.26 6.05
N ALA A 156 -21.66 -7.18 4.73
CA ALA A 156 -20.90 -8.11 3.90
C ALA A 156 -19.40 -7.80 3.98
N VAL A 157 -18.57 -8.82 3.72
CA VAL A 157 -17.10 -8.73 3.75
C VAL A 157 -16.60 -8.64 2.32
N HIS A 158 -15.96 -7.54 1.95
CA HIS A 158 -15.37 -7.48 0.61
C HIS A 158 -13.95 -8.06 0.56
N SER A 159 -13.60 -8.60 -0.59
CA SER A 159 -12.24 -9.01 -0.94
C SER A 159 -11.90 -8.45 -2.31
N ILE A 160 -11.02 -7.46 -2.35
CA ILE A 160 -10.62 -6.84 -3.61
C ILE A 160 -9.46 -7.62 -4.22
N VAL A 161 -9.61 -7.91 -5.51
CA VAL A 161 -8.57 -8.48 -6.35
C VAL A 161 -8.17 -7.41 -7.37
N PHE A 162 -6.89 -7.07 -7.41
CA PHE A 162 -6.40 -6.06 -8.34
C PHE A 162 -6.77 -6.41 -9.78
N ALA A 163 -7.39 -5.48 -10.50
CA ALA A 163 -7.93 -5.67 -11.86
C ALA A 163 -6.90 -6.11 -12.92
N GLY A 164 -5.65 -6.08 -12.55
CA GLY A 164 -4.57 -6.57 -13.38
C GLY A 164 -4.12 -8.00 -13.10
N PHE A 165 -4.67 -8.70 -12.10
CA PHE A 165 -4.28 -10.08 -11.82
C PHE A 165 -4.83 -11.05 -12.85
N SER A 166 -4.17 -12.22 -12.97
CA SER A 166 -4.58 -13.28 -13.90
C SER A 166 -5.88 -13.96 -13.47
N PRO A 167 -6.55 -14.66 -14.39
CA PRO A 167 -7.72 -15.47 -14.08
C PRO A 167 -7.48 -16.50 -12.96
N GLU A 168 -6.29 -17.13 -12.90
CA GLU A 168 -5.92 -18.10 -11.88
C GLU A 168 -5.81 -17.44 -10.49
N ALA A 169 -5.22 -16.25 -10.44
CA ALA A 169 -5.14 -15.48 -9.19
C ALA A 169 -6.52 -15.04 -8.69
N LEU A 170 -7.42 -14.68 -9.60
CA LEU A 170 -8.80 -14.34 -9.27
C LEU A 170 -9.56 -15.57 -8.77
N ALA A 171 -9.50 -16.69 -9.50
CA ALA A 171 -10.15 -17.96 -9.13
C ALA A 171 -9.74 -18.44 -7.73
N SER A 172 -8.43 -18.46 -7.46
CA SER A 172 -7.89 -18.85 -6.15
C SER A 172 -8.46 -18.04 -4.99
N ARG A 173 -8.68 -16.73 -5.19
CA ARG A 173 -9.23 -15.86 -4.13
C ARG A 173 -10.74 -16.02 -3.95
N ILE A 174 -11.46 -16.26 -5.05
CA ILE A 174 -12.89 -16.59 -5.02
C ILE A 174 -13.11 -17.87 -4.20
N GLU A 175 -12.31 -18.91 -4.45
CA GLU A 175 -12.39 -20.20 -3.75
C GLU A 175 -12.00 -20.06 -2.28
N ASP A 176 -10.85 -19.43 -1.99
CA ASP A 176 -10.32 -19.33 -0.62
C ASP A 176 -11.25 -18.56 0.32
N CYS A 177 -11.85 -17.45 -0.14
CA CYS A 177 -12.81 -16.73 0.70
C CYS A 177 -14.24 -17.27 0.61
N GLY A 178 -14.55 -18.19 -0.30
CA GLY A 178 -15.90 -18.70 -0.53
C GLY A 178 -16.87 -17.60 -0.91
N ALA A 179 -16.55 -16.84 -1.94
CA ALA A 179 -17.35 -15.70 -2.38
C ALA A 179 -18.74 -16.10 -2.88
N SER A 180 -19.76 -15.32 -2.52
CA SER A 180 -21.14 -15.48 -2.99
C SER A 180 -21.50 -14.59 -4.18
N LEU A 181 -20.76 -13.51 -4.38
CA LEU A 181 -20.93 -12.55 -5.46
C LEU A 181 -19.57 -12.09 -5.96
N LEU A 182 -19.45 -11.90 -7.27
CA LEU A 182 -18.34 -11.23 -7.93
C LEU A 182 -18.84 -9.93 -8.57
N VAL A 183 -18.12 -8.83 -8.38
CA VAL A 183 -18.38 -7.57 -9.07
C VAL A 183 -17.18 -7.25 -9.95
N THR A 184 -17.42 -6.99 -11.22
CA THR A 184 -16.38 -6.69 -12.22
C THR A 184 -16.83 -5.59 -13.17
N ALA A 185 -15.98 -5.22 -14.13
CA ALA A 185 -16.36 -4.38 -15.25
C ALA A 185 -16.24 -5.15 -16.57
N ASP A 186 -16.87 -4.60 -17.61
CA ASP A 186 -16.67 -5.10 -18.97
C ASP A 186 -15.18 -5.07 -19.34
N GLU A 187 -14.59 -3.89 -19.29
CA GLU A 187 -13.20 -3.62 -19.64
C GLU A 187 -12.61 -2.55 -18.72
N ALA A 188 -11.27 -2.41 -18.70
CA ALA A 188 -10.55 -1.40 -17.96
C ALA A 188 -9.55 -0.66 -18.85
N PRO A 189 -9.78 0.62 -19.18
CA PRO A 189 -8.76 1.49 -19.76
C PRO A 189 -7.62 1.72 -18.76
N ARG A 190 -6.38 1.59 -19.24
CA ARG A 190 -5.21 1.90 -18.41
C ARG A 190 -3.97 2.17 -19.28
N GLY A 191 -3.43 3.39 -19.21
CA GLY A 191 -2.27 3.80 -19.99
C GLY A 191 -2.51 3.73 -21.49
N GLY A 192 -3.73 4.06 -21.95
CA GLY A 192 -4.16 3.98 -23.35
C GLY A 192 -4.39 2.57 -23.86
N LYS A 193 -4.33 1.55 -23.00
CA LYS A 193 -4.63 0.13 -23.35
C LYS A 193 -5.91 -0.31 -22.66
N ILE A 194 -6.56 -1.33 -23.24
CA ILE A 194 -7.78 -1.93 -22.68
C ILE A 194 -7.45 -3.30 -22.09
N THR A 195 -7.82 -3.51 -20.84
CA THR A 195 -7.75 -4.81 -20.17
C THR A 195 -9.14 -5.45 -20.20
N PRO A 196 -9.30 -6.66 -20.77
CA PRO A 196 -10.61 -7.31 -20.92
C PRO A 196 -11.02 -8.02 -19.62
N LEU A 197 -11.57 -7.29 -18.64
CA LEU A 197 -11.85 -7.81 -17.30
C LEU A 197 -12.90 -8.92 -17.31
N LYS A 198 -14.01 -8.73 -18.02
CA LYS A 198 -15.06 -9.75 -18.11
C LYS A 198 -14.57 -11.07 -18.72
N THR A 199 -13.69 -10.99 -19.71
CA THR A 199 -13.05 -12.18 -20.30
C THR A 199 -12.16 -12.90 -19.27
N ASN A 200 -11.43 -12.16 -18.44
CA ASN A 200 -10.62 -12.75 -17.37
C ASN A 200 -11.50 -13.40 -16.29
N VAL A 201 -12.64 -12.77 -15.97
CA VAL A 201 -13.65 -13.33 -15.05
C VAL A 201 -14.20 -14.64 -15.58
N ASP A 202 -14.58 -14.72 -16.86
CA ASP A 202 -15.11 -15.95 -17.45
C ASP A 202 -14.09 -17.09 -17.39
N LYS A 203 -12.81 -16.80 -17.62
CA LYS A 203 -11.72 -17.78 -17.46
C LYS A 203 -11.57 -18.22 -16.00
N ALA A 204 -11.63 -17.29 -15.05
CA ALA A 204 -11.55 -17.60 -13.62
C ALA A 204 -12.71 -18.49 -13.17
N LEU A 205 -13.95 -18.18 -13.59
CA LEU A 205 -15.14 -18.95 -13.23
C LEU A 205 -15.16 -20.33 -13.89
N ASN A 206 -14.48 -20.54 -15.02
CA ASN A 206 -14.25 -21.87 -15.58
C ASN A 206 -13.34 -22.74 -14.69
N ILE A 207 -12.50 -22.12 -13.84
CA ILE A 207 -11.61 -22.82 -12.90
C ILE A 207 -12.34 -23.11 -11.57
N CYS A 208 -12.93 -22.09 -10.95
CA CYS A 208 -13.49 -22.17 -9.59
C CYS A 208 -15.01 -22.42 -9.55
N GLY A 209 -15.68 -22.49 -10.69
CA GLY A 209 -17.13 -22.64 -10.77
C GLY A 209 -17.88 -21.30 -10.82
N ASP A 210 -19.13 -21.36 -11.32
CA ASP A 210 -19.97 -20.19 -11.52
C ASP A 210 -20.47 -19.60 -10.20
N ILE A 211 -20.37 -18.29 -10.06
CA ILE A 211 -21.03 -17.49 -9.02
C ILE A 211 -21.75 -16.31 -9.68
N SER A 212 -22.75 -15.73 -9.02
CA SER A 212 -23.42 -14.52 -9.49
C SER A 212 -22.41 -13.42 -9.74
N THR A 213 -22.47 -12.79 -10.92
CA THR A 213 -21.50 -11.79 -11.36
C THR A 213 -22.22 -10.50 -11.77
N LEU A 214 -21.89 -9.40 -11.10
CA LEU A 214 -22.39 -8.05 -11.44
C LEU A 214 -21.35 -7.35 -12.31
N VAL A 215 -21.76 -6.91 -13.51
CA VAL A 215 -20.88 -6.33 -14.51
C VAL A 215 -21.15 -4.84 -14.66
N VAL A 216 -20.15 -4.00 -14.35
CA VAL A 216 -20.15 -2.56 -14.57
C VAL A 216 -19.79 -2.27 -16.02
N GLU A 217 -20.57 -1.46 -16.68
CA GLU A 217 -20.36 -1.07 -18.08
C GLU A 217 -19.43 0.16 -18.15
N ARG A 218 -18.11 -0.03 -18.02
CA ARG A 218 -17.10 1.06 -18.02
C ARG A 218 -16.85 1.61 -19.42
N THR A 219 -16.69 0.73 -20.39
CA THR A 219 -16.41 1.11 -21.80
C THR A 219 -17.61 0.91 -22.71
N HIS A 220 -18.67 0.25 -22.20
CA HIS A 220 -19.78 -0.27 -22.99
C HIS A 220 -19.32 -1.25 -24.08
N GLY A 221 -18.24 -2.00 -23.78
CA GLY A 221 -17.70 -3.05 -24.63
C GLY A 221 -18.71 -4.19 -24.84
N ASP A 222 -18.71 -4.78 -26.04
CA ASP A 222 -19.51 -5.97 -26.33
C ASP A 222 -18.88 -7.20 -25.68
N VAL A 223 -19.31 -7.51 -24.45
CA VAL A 223 -18.80 -8.65 -23.68
C VAL A 223 -19.88 -9.73 -23.51
N PRO A 224 -19.49 -11.03 -23.55
CA PRO A 224 -20.44 -12.11 -23.33
C PRO A 224 -21.09 -12.03 -21.95
N MET A 225 -22.42 -12.15 -21.90
CA MET A 225 -23.20 -12.21 -20.67
C MET A 225 -23.91 -13.57 -20.59
N LYS A 226 -23.60 -14.36 -19.56
CA LYS A 226 -24.21 -15.68 -19.34
C LYS A 226 -25.52 -15.54 -18.55
N ASP A 227 -26.60 -16.04 -19.09
CA ASP A 227 -27.93 -16.01 -18.45
C ASP A 227 -27.89 -16.63 -17.03
N ASN A 228 -28.62 -16.02 -16.09
CA ASN A 228 -28.74 -16.41 -14.68
C ASN A 228 -27.41 -16.41 -13.89
N ARG A 229 -26.32 -15.91 -14.46
CA ARG A 229 -25.03 -15.72 -13.78
C ARG A 229 -24.61 -14.25 -13.82
N ASP A 230 -24.66 -13.63 -14.99
CA ASP A 230 -24.17 -12.29 -15.24
C ASP A 230 -25.31 -11.27 -15.27
N TYR A 231 -25.15 -10.19 -14.50
CA TYR A 231 -26.15 -9.15 -14.34
C TYR A 231 -25.56 -7.79 -14.72
N SER A 232 -26.32 -7.00 -15.48
CA SER A 232 -25.95 -5.62 -15.81
C SER A 232 -26.07 -4.74 -14.56
N TYR A 233 -25.00 -4.02 -14.24
CA TYR A 233 -24.98 -3.04 -13.15
C TYR A 233 -26.00 -1.94 -13.39
N ILE A 234 -25.99 -1.33 -14.58
CA ILE A 234 -26.90 -0.24 -14.95
C ILE A 234 -28.37 -0.67 -14.81
N ALA A 235 -28.70 -1.86 -15.33
CA ALA A 235 -30.08 -2.36 -15.27
C ALA A 235 -30.56 -2.58 -13.84
N LEU A 236 -29.74 -3.20 -12.96
CA LEU A 236 -30.15 -3.44 -11.59
C LEU A 236 -30.16 -2.16 -10.74
N MET A 237 -29.25 -1.22 -11.00
CA MET A 237 -29.18 0.06 -10.29
C MET A 237 -30.36 0.97 -10.63
N SER A 238 -30.90 0.92 -11.88
CA SER A 238 -32.03 1.76 -12.29
C SER A 238 -33.28 1.51 -11.45
N ASP A 239 -33.53 0.25 -11.08
CA ASP A 239 -34.73 -0.19 -10.37
C ASP A 239 -34.54 -0.26 -8.84
N SER A 240 -33.38 0.12 -8.32
CA SER A 240 -33.07 -0.04 -6.92
C SER A 240 -33.40 1.22 -6.11
N SER A 241 -33.89 1.01 -4.87
CA SER A 241 -34.19 2.09 -3.91
C SER A 241 -32.92 2.85 -3.53
N GLU A 242 -33.06 4.16 -3.35
CA GLU A 242 -32.03 5.06 -2.86
C GLU A 242 -31.90 5.06 -1.32
N GLU A 243 -32.73 4.28 -0.64
CA GLU A 243 -32.72 4.11 0.80
C GLU A 243 -32.28 2.70 1.17
N CYS A 244 -31.28 2.58 2.03
CA CYS A 244 -30.79 1.34 2.61
C CYS A 244 -30.23 1.63 4.00
N PRO A 245 -30.96 1.37 5.10
CA PRO A 245 -30.44 1.56 6.45
C PRO A 245 -29.14 0.76 6.67
N PRO A 246 -28.15 1.35 7.35
CA PRO A 246 -26.89 0.66 7.62
C PRO A 246 -27.07 -0.44 8.67
N GLU A 247 -26.50 -1.61 8.41
CA GLU A 247 -26.51 -2.76 9.33
C GLU A 247 -25.67 -2.46 10.58
N PRO A 248 -26.17 -2.64 11.80
CA PRO A 248 -25.35 -2.56 13.01
C PRO A 248 -24.30 -3.68 13.03
N MET A 249 -23.03 -3.30 13.07
CA MET A 249 -21.90 -4.21 13.12
C MET A 249 -21.21 -4.13 14.47
N ASN A 250 -20.82 -5.28 15.05
CA ASN A 250 -19.91 -5.26 16.19
C ASN A 250 -18.52 -4.78 15.74
N ALA A 251 -17.79 -4.13 16.65
CA ALA A 251 -16.46 -3.60 16.32
C ALA A 251 -15.48 -4.67 15.80
N GLU A 252 -15.64 -5.91 16.24
CA GLU A 252 -14.80 -7.04 15.81
C GLU A 252 -15.42 -7.87 14.67
N ASP A 253 -16.58 -7.48 14.12
CA ASP A 253 -17.10 -8.10 12.90
C ASP A 253 -16.16 -7.81 11.72
N PRO A 254 -15.91 -8.79 10.82
CA PRO A 254 -15.08 -8.60 9.64
C PRO A 254 -15.54 -7.47 8.73
N LEU A 255 -14.60 -6.68 8.23
CA LEU A 255 -14.84 -5.64 7.22
C LEU A 255 -14.37 -6.08 5.84
N PHE A 256 -13.14 -6.52 5.75
CA PHE A 256 -12.56 -7.00 4.49
C PHE A 256 -11.46 -8.06 4.67
N ILE A 257 -11.23 -8.79 3.59
CA ILE A 257 -10.11 -9.72 3.44
C ILE A 257 -9.25 -9.22 2.29
N LEU A 258 -7.96 -9.00 2.54
CA LEU A 258 -7.02 -8.62 1.49
C LEU A 258 -5.87 -9.63 1.39
N TYR A 259 -5.71 -10.22 0.21
CA TYR A 259 -4.70 -11.25 -0.02
C TYR A 259 -3.32 -10.64 -0.29
N THR A 260 -2.33 -11.11 0.47
CA THR A 260 -0.92 -10.78 0.29
C THR A 260 -0.13 -12.00 -0.18
N SER A 261 0.97 -11.77 -0.90
CA SER A 261 1.90 -12.83 -1.26
C SER A 261 2.54 -13.41 0.01
N GLY A 262 2.46 -14.73 0.17
CA GLY A 262 3.16 -15.43 1.26
C GLY A 262 4.53 -15.95 0.82
N SER A 263 5.48 -16.06 1.75
CA SER A 263 6.78 -16.72 1.53
C SER A 263 6.63 -18.18 1.08
N THR A 264 5.51 -18.82 1.42
CA THR A 264 5.20 -20.24 1.10
C THR A 264 4.46 -20.42 -0.23
N GLY A 265 4.28 -19.38 -1.04
CA GLY A 265 3.62 -19.43 -2.34
C GLY A 265 2.09 -19.32 -2.31
N LYS A 266 1.40 -19.79 -1.26
CA LYS A 266 -0.06 -19.60 -1.12
C LYS A 266 -0.36 -18.22 -0.54
N PRO A 267 -1.22 -17.39 -1.17
CA PRO A 267 -1.62 -16.10 -0.63
C PRO A 267 -2.22 -16.20 0.78
N LYS A 268 -2.02 -15.16 1.60
CA LYS A 268 -2.60 -15.01 2.94
C LYS A 268 -3.75 -14.01 2.88
N GLY A 269 -4.93 -14.40 3.28
CA GLY A 269 -6.07 -13.48 3.44
C GLY A 269 -5.97 -12.71 4.75
N VAL A 270 -5.44 -11.50 4.71
CA VAL A 270 -5.36 -10.60 5.87
C VAL A 270 -6.76 -10.12 6.21
N LEU A 271 -7.23 -10.39 7.44
CA LEU A 271 -8.56 -10.01 7.91
C LEU A 271 -8.50 -8.76 8.79
N HIS A 272 -9.22 -7.72 8.38
CA HIS A 272 -9.47 -6.54 9.19
C HIS A 272 -10.93 -6.46 9.65
N THR A 273 -11.13 -5.94 10.88
CA THR A 273 -12.43 -5.76 11.50
C THR A 273 -12.92 -4.31 11.42
N THR A 274 -14.18 -4.06 11.73
CA THR A 274 -14.84 -2.76 11.49
C THR A 274 -14.34 -1.64 12.39
N GLY A 275 -14.40 -1.81 13.71
CA GLY A 275 -14.24 -0.72 14.68
C GLY A 275 -12.82 -0.19 14.78
N GLY A 276 -11.87 -1.08 15.11
CA GLY A 276 -10.47 -0.68 15.28
C GLY A 276 -9.85 -0.14 14.00
N TYR A 277 -10.14 -0.78 12.86
CA TYR A 277 -9.60 -0.35 11.58
C TYR A 277 -10.05 1.05 11.17
N ILE A 278 -11.35 1.37 11.27
CA ILE A 278 -11.83 2.70 10.83
C ILE A 278 -11.33 3.82 11.75
N VAL A 279 -11.22 3.57 13.07
CA VAL A 279 -10.60 4.52 14.00
C VAL A 279 -9.15 4.78 13.60
N TRP A 280 -8.39 3.70 13.29
CA TRP A 280 -6.99 3.80 12.91
C TRP A 280 -6.77 4.52 11.57
N ALA A 281 -7.52 4.13 10.54
CA ALA A 281 -7.45 4.76 9.23
C ALA A 281 -7.81 6.25 9.29
N SER A 282 -8.82 6.61 10.07
CA SER A 282 -9.24 7.99 10.27
C SER A 282 -8.17 8.84 10.97
N ILE A 283 -7.60 8.38 12.09
CA ILE A 283 -6.63 9.15 12.87
C ILE A 283 -5.30 9.30 12.13
N THR A 284 -4.85 8.24 11.47
CA THR A 284 -3.60 8.27 10.69
C THR A 284 -3.72 9.15 9.45
N HIS A 285 -4.84 9.09 8.73
CA HIS A 285 -5.08 10.01 7.61
C HIS A 285 -5.06 11.46 8.06
N GLU A 286 -5.74 11.79 9.15
CA GLU A 286 -5.83 13.19 9.61
C GLU A 286 -4.48 13.76 10.00
N TYR A 287 -3.70 13.06 10.82
CA TYR A 287 -2.48 13.61 11.41
C TYR A 287 -1.25 13.43 10.53
N VAL A 288 -1.13 12.32 9.81
CA VAL A 288 0.03 12.09 8.93
C VAL A 288 0.02 13.01 7.72
N PHE A 289 -1.16 13.33 7.20
CA PHE A 289 -1.28 14.25 6.06
C PHE A 289 -1.62 15.69 6.48
N ASP A 290 -1.66 15.98 7.79
CA ASP A 290 -2.10 17.29 8.30
C ASP A 290 -3.37 17.79 7.58
N TYR A 291 -4.34 16.87 7.44
CA TYR A 291 -5.55 17.12 6.68
C TYR A 291 -6.42 18.17 7.35
N HIS A 292 -6.74 19.24 6.65
CA HIS A 292 -7.66 20.29 7.07
C HIS A 292 -8.94 20.27 6.24
N ASP A 293 -10.02 20.70 6.84
CA ASP A 293 -11.32 20.80 6.16
C ASP A 293 -11.23 21.63 4.89
N GLY A 294 -11.75 21.07 3.78
CA GLY A 294 -11.70 21.70 2.46
C GLY A 294 -10.44 21.36 1.65
N ASP A 295 -9.47 20.68 2.22
CA ASP A 295 -8.33 20.15 1.47
C ASP A 295 -8.76 19.04 0.52
N ILE A 296 -8.09 18.94 -0.61
CA ILE A 296 -8.25 17.86 -1.58
C ILE A 296 -7.06 16.93 -1.46
N TYR A 297 -7.35 15.71 -1.06
CA TYR A 297 -6.37 14.65 -0.81
C TYR A 297 -6.31 13.67 -1.98
N TRP A 298 -5.10 13.34 -2.42
CA TRP A 298 -4.89 12.34 -3.47
C TRP A 298 -3.83 11.32 -3.11
N CYS A 299 -4.25 10.06 -3.04
CA CYS A 299 -3.40 8.90 -3.01
C CYS A 299 -3.45 8.21 -4.39
N THR A 300 -2.28 7.96 -4.99
CA THR A 300 -2.18 7.35 -6.34
C THR A 300 -2.22 5.83 -6.34
N ALA A 301 -2.44 5.21 -5.17
CA ALA A 301 -2.56 3.77 -5.07
C ALA A 301 -3.84 3.25 -5.75
N ASP A 302 -3.94 1.94 -5.85
CA ASP A 302 -5.13 1.23 -6.33
C ASP A 302 -5.89 0.64 -5.14
N VAL A 303 -7.22 0.58 -5.21
CA VAL A 303 -8.06 -0.06 -4.18
C VAL A 303 -7.79 -1.56 -4.03
N GLY A 304 -7.15 -2.20 -5.00
CA GLY A 304 -6.66 -3.58 -4.90
C GLY A 304 -5.54 -3.78 -3.86
N TRP A 305 -5.04 -2.69 -3.27
CA TRP A 305 -4.02 -2.70 -2.21
C TRP A 305 -4.57 -2.05 -0.93
N VAL A 306 -3.98 -2.42 0.22
CA VAL A 306 -4.41 -1.85 1.51
C VAL A 306 -4.28 -0.32 1.54
N THR A 307 -3.32 0.25 0.81
CA THR A 307 -3.15 1.70 0.71
C THR A 307 -4.40 2.36 0.10
N GLY A 308 -5.00 1.74 -0.91
CA GLY A 308 -6.26 2.21 -1.47
C GLY A 308 -7.44 2.07 -0.51
N HIS A 309 -7.49 0.98 0.26
CA HIS A 309 -8.51 0.82 1.30
C HIS A 309 -8.41 1.93 2.34
N SER A 310 -7.25 2.07 2.97
CA SER A 310 -7.06 2.96 4.11
C SER A 310 -7.01 4.43 3.72
N TYR A 311 -6.41 4.75 2.58
CA TYR A 311 -6.07 6.14 2.22
C TYR A 311 -6.60 6.62 0.87
N ILE A 312 -7.53 5.88 0.24
CA ILE A 312 -8.40 6.43 -0.82
C ILE A 312 -9.84 6.45 -0.33
N VAL A 313 -10.31 5.35 0.28
CA VAL A 313 -11.72 5.19 0.64
C VAL A 313 -11.96 5.47 2.12
N TYR A 314 -11.52 4.60 3.02
CA TYR A 314 -11.98 4.60 4.40
C TYR A 314 -11.49 5.77 5.24
N GLY A 315 -10.20 6.03 5.29
CA GLY A 315 -9.63 7.12 6.10
C GLY A 315 -10.10 8.51 5.66
N PRO A 316 -9.94 8.88 4.39
CA PRO A 316 -10.39 10.18 3.90
C PRO A 316 -11.90 10.40 4.08
N LEU A 317 -12.73 9.42 3.68
CA LEU A 317 -14.19 9.58 3.77
C LEU A 317 -14.69 9.60 5.22
N ALA A 318 -14.08 8.84 6.14
CA ALA A 318 -14.40 8.94 7.57
C ALA A 318 -14.15 10.34 8.14
N ASN A 319 -13.17 11.06 7.58
CA ASN A 319 -12.84 12.43 7.96
C ASN A 319 -13.65 13.49 7.18
N GLY A 320 -14.59 13.11 6.33
CA GLY A 320 -15.36 14.04 5.51
C GLY A 320 -14.55 14.75 4.43
N ALA A 321 -13.46 14.13 3.99
CA ALA A 321 -12.53 14.69 3.01
C ALA A 321 -13.05 14.57 1.57
N THR A 322 -12.46 15.37 0.67
CA THR A 322 -12.50 15.13 -0.76
C THR A 322 -11.30 14.28 -1.15
N THR A 323 -11.53 13.07 -1.64
CA THR A 323 -10.48 12.14 -2.08
C THR A 323 -10.48 11.98 -3.59
N VAL A 324 -9.31 11.73 -4.19
CA VAL A 324 -9.20 11.51 -5.64
C VAL A 324 -8.98 10.03 -5.94
N MET A 325 -9.76 9.51 -6.89
CA MET A 325 -9.58 8.19 -7.49
C MET A 325 -9.06 8.36 -8.92
N PHE A 326 -7.92 7.78 -9.21
CA PHE A 326 -7.24 7.91 -10.49
C PHE A 326 -7.15 6.57 -11.22
N GLU A 327 -7.78 6.48 -12.41
CA GLU A 327 -7.80 5.25 -13.22
C GLU A 327 -6.53 5.06 -14.05
N GLY A 328 -5.82 6.16 -14.38
CA GLY A 328 -4.69 6.17 -15.30
C GLY A 328 -3.36 5.68 -14.72
N VAL A 329 -2.29 6.02 -15.43
CA VAL A 329 -0.90 5.77 -15.02
C VAL A 329 -0.09 7.07 -15.07
N PRO A 330 1.04 7.17 -14.34
CA PRO A 330 1.79 8.42 -14.20
C PRO A 330 2.38 8.97 -15.50
N THR A 331 2.57 8.11 -16.51
CA THR A 331 3.28 8.43 -17.75
C THR A 331 2.39 8.46 -19.01
N TYR A 332 1.06 8.39 -18.84
CA TYR A 332 0.13 8.44 -19.96
C TYR A 332 -0.85 9.63 -19.82
N PRO A 333 -1.03 10.45 -20.87
CA PRO A 333 -0.39 10.40 -22.19
C PRO A 333 1.09 10.78 -22.20
N ASP A 334 1.58 11.49 -21.18
CA ASP A 334 3.00 11.77 -20.97
C ASP A 334 3.33 11.89 -19.47
N ALA A 335 4.60 12.12 -19.12
CA ALA A 335 5.08 12.18 -17.74
C ALA A 335 4.63 13.43 -16.94
N SER A 336 3.82 14.30 -17.51
CA SER A 336 3.18 15.39 -16.78
C SER A 336 1.84 15.00 -16.15
N ARG A 337 1.35 13.78 -16.39
CA ARG A 337 -0.01 13.37 -16.02
C ARG A 337 -0.35 13.58 -14.54
N PHE A 338 0.51 13.17 -13.63
CA PHE A 338 0.28 13.40 -12.19
C PHE A 338 0.23 14.90 -11.85
N TRP A 339 1.11 15.67 -12.44
CA TRP A 339 1.21 17.10 -12.19
C TRP A 339 0.01 17.87 -12.76
N GLN A 340 -0.49 17.43 -13.92
CA GLN A 340 -1.74 17.96 -14.49
C GLN A 340 -2.95 17.69 -13.58
N VAL A 341 -3.03 16.50 -12.97
CA VAL A 341 -4.09 16.17 -12.00
C VAL A 341 -3.97 17.07 -10.75
N CYS A 342 -2.74 17.25 -10.24
CA CYS A 342 -2.50 18.16 -9.11
C CYS A 342 -2.93 19.59 -9.42
N ASP A 343 -2.59 20.10 -10.59
CA ASP A 343 -2.94 21.44 -11.05
C ASP A 343 -4.46 21.58 -11.30
N LYS A 344 -5.04 20.65 -12.08
CA LYS A 344 -6.47 20.62 -12.44
C LYS A 344 -7.38 20.65 -11.22
N HIS A 345 -7.08 19.81 -10.23
CA HIS A 345 -7.93 19.63 -9.05
C HIS A 345 -7.42 20.38 -7.81
N LYS A 346 -6.32 21.12 -7.92
CA LYS A 346 -5.72 21.89 -6.82
C LYS A 346 -5.46 21.03 -5.58
N ILE A 347 -4.78 19.89 -5.80
CA ILE A 347 -4.45 18.92 -4.77
C ILE A 347 -3.63 19.57 -3.65
N ASN A 348 -3.97 19.24 -2.39
CA ASN A 348 -3.28 19.74 -1.20
C ASN A 348 -2.33 18.68 -0.61
N GLN A 349 -2.76 17.43 -0.52
CA GLN A 349 -1.91 16.32 -0.09
C GLN A 349 -1.74 15.33 -1.24
N PHE A 350 -0.50 14.99 -1.55
CA PHE A 350 -0.16 14.06 -2.64
C PHE A 350 0.66 12.88 -2.10
N TYR A 351 0.11 11.67 -2.20
CA TYR A 351 0.66 10.45 -1.63
C TYR A 351 0.88 9.40 -2.72
N THR A 352 2.14 8.98 -2.94
CA THR A 352 2.50 8.09 -4.05
C THR A 352 3.63 7.12 -3.69
N ALA A 353 3.96 6.20 -4.59
CA ALA A 353 5.04 5.25 -4.38
C ALA A 353 6.40 5.82 -4.85
N PRO A 354 7.52 5.51 -4.17
CA PRO A 354 8.87 5.86 -4.62
C PRO A 354 9.18 5.41 -6.05
N THR A 355 8.69 4.24 -6.46
CA THR A 355 8.81 3.76 -7.85
C THR A 355 8.22 4.75 -8.87
N ALA A 356 7.05 5.35 -8.58
CA ALA A 356 6.47 6.36 -9.46
C ALA A 356 7.31 7.63 -9.49
N ILE A 357 7.83 8.05 -8.33
CA ILE A 357 8.71 9.23 -8.21
C ILE A 357 9.99 9.01 -9.04
N ARG A 358 10.66 7.86 -8.89
CA ARG A 358 11.87 7.54 -9.68
C ARG A 358 11.59 7.52 -11.18
N ALA A 359 10.50 6.90 -11.60
CA ALA A 359 10.12 6.87 -13.01
C ALA A 359 9.90 8.28 -13.58
N LEU A 360 9.24 9.18 -12.81
CA LEU A 360 9.00 10.55 -13.23
C LEU A 360 10.27 11.41 -13.15
N MET A 361 11.13 11.21 -12.16
CA MET A 361 12.44 11.84 -12.06
C MET A 361 13.30 11.50 -13.29
N GLY A 362 13.30 10.24 -13.73
CA GLY A 362 14.00 9.80 -14.94
C GLY A 362 13.51 10.45 -16.24
N GLN A 363 12.28 10.99 -16.27
CA GLN A 363 11.75 11.75 -17.43
C GLN A 363 12.17 13.23 -17.42
N GLY A 364 12.68 13.73 -16.28
CA GLY A 364 13.18 15.08 -16.11
C GLY A 364 12.14 16.09 -15.58
N SER A 365 12.66 17.16 -14.97
CA SER A 365 11.85 18.19 -14.27
C SER A 365 10.93 19.02 -15.17
N LYS A 366 11.20 19.07 -16.48
CA LYS A 366 10.41 19.83 -17.46
C LYS A 366 8.91 19.50 -17.45
N PHE A 367 8.55 18.29 -17.05
CA PHE A 367 7.15 17.86 -16.97
C PHE A 367 6.44 18.41 -15.74
N VAL A 368 7.16 18.57 -14.62
CA VAL A 368 6.68 19.20 -13.39
C VAL A 368 6.49 20.70 -13.58
N GLU A 369 7.45 21.35 -14.26
CA GLU A 369 7.49 22.80 -14.45
C GLU A 369 6.34 23.35 -15.31
N LYS A 370 5.67 22.50 -16.06
CA LYS A 370 4.49 22.88 -16.88
C LYS A 370 3.22 23.13 -16.07
N CYS A 371 3.18 22.72 -14.80
CA CYS A 371 1.98 22.69 -13.98
C CYS A 371 2.12 23.58 -12.74
N ASP A 372 1.01 24.16 -12.30
CA ASP A 372 0.97 24.93 -11.04
C ASP A 372 0.72 23.99 -9.86
N LEU A 373 1.78 23.73 -9.11
CA LEU A 373 1.74 22.88 -7.90
C LEU A 373 1.68 23.69 -6.60
N SER A 374 1.32 24.99 -6.67
CA SER A 374 1.27 25.87 -5.50
C SER A 374 0.24 25.45 -4.44
N SER A 375 -0.76 24.66 -4.82
CA SER A 375 -1.77 24.11 -3.91
C SER A 375 -1.24 23.00 -3.00
N LEU A 376 -0.17 22.29 -3.38
CA LEU A 376 0.41 21.22 -2.58
C LEU A 376 0.90 21.73 -1.23
N LYS A 377 0.52 21.03 -0.16
CA LYS A 377 0.88 21.33 1.23
C LYS A 377 1.75 20.22 1.84
N VAL A 378 1.41 18.96 1.60
CA VAL A 378 2.12 17.77 2.10
C VAL A 378 2.34 16.79 0.96
N LEU A 379 3.54 16.24 0.91
CA LEU A 379 3.91 15.15 0.01
C LEU A 379 4.11 13.87 0.83
N GLY A 380 3.79 12.71 0.26
CA GLY A 380 3.97 11.45 0.98
C GLY A 380 4.47 10.34 0.09
N THR A 381 5.12 9.34 0.71
CA THR A 381 5.65 8.14 0.07
C THR A 381 5.21 6.87 0.78
N VAL A 382 5.00 5.80 0.03
CA VAL A 382 4.48 4.52 0.54
C VAL A 382 4.92 3.32 -0.30
N GLY A 383 5.01 2.18 0.37
CA GLY A 383 5.11 0.86 -0.26
C GLY A 383 6.52 0.29 -0.33
N GLU A 384 7.52 1.12 -0.31
CA GLU A 384 8.94 0.76 -0.24
C GLU A 384 9.76 1.92 0.34
N PRO A 385 10.98 1.69 0.87
CA PRO A 385 11.86 2.78 1.25
C PRO A 385 12.19 3.67 0.05
N ILE A 386 12.14 4.98 0.26
CA ILE A 386 12.58 5.95 -0.76
C ILE A 386 14.09 6.20 -0.61
N ASN A 387 14.83 6.15 -1.71
CA ASN A 387 16.23 6.54 -1.68
C ASN A 387 16.40 8.06 -1.57
N PRO A 388 17.51 8.54 -0.98
CA PRO A 388 17.73 9.98 -0.73
C PRO A 388 17.64 10.85 -1.99
N GLU A 389 18.12 10.38 -3.14
CA GLU A 389 18.09 11.13 -4.40
C GLU A 389 16.67 11.40 -4.88
N ALA A 390 15.81 10.38 -4.87
CA ALA A 390 14.40 10.52 -5.22
C ALA A 390 13.65 11.40 -4.19
N TRP A 391 13.98 11.26 -2.91
CA TRP A 391 13.44 12.10 -1.84
C TRP A 391 13.83 13.58 -2.06
N ASN A 392 15.09 13.87 -2.34
CA ASN A 392 15.58 15.22 -2.60
C ASN A 392 14.92 15.82 -3.85
N TRP A 393 14.84 15.06 -4.94
CA TRP A 393 14.13 15.49 -6.15
C TRP A 393 12.65 15.81 -5.85
N TYR A 394 12.00 14.94 -5.08
CA TYR A 394 10.60 15.13 -4.70
C TYR A 394 10.41 16.40 -3.85
N ASN A 395 11.32 16.64 -2.90
CA ASN A 395 11.33 17.86 -2.09
C ASN A 395 11.59 19.12 -2.90
N GLU A 396 12.64 19.13 -3.72
CA GLU A 396 13.12 20.32 -4.42
C GLU A 396 12.29 20.65 -5.66
N VAL A 397 11.99 19.65 -6.48
CA VAL A 397 11.35 19.84 -7.77
C VAL A 397 9.83 19.91 -7.63
N VAL A 398 9.22 18.97 -6.90
CA VAL A 398 7.77 18.91 -6.73
C VAL A 398 7.31 19.81 -5.57
N GLY A 399 7.90 19.61 -4.40
CA GLY A 399 7.56 20.35 -3.18
C GLY A 399 8.08 21.78 -3.12
N LYS A 400 9.05 22.14 -3.97
CA LYS A 400 9.72 23.46 -3.96
C LYS A 400 10.27 23.82 -2.58
N CYS A 401 10.75 22.82 -1.82
CA CYS A 401 11.25 22.92 -0.43
C CYS A 401 10.24 23.52 0.57
N ARG A 402 8.96 23.58 0.25
CA ARG A 402 7.91 24.15 1.13
C ARG A 402 6.97 23.09 1.70
N CYS A 403 6.88 21.93 1.06
CA CYS A 403 6.01 20.83 1.48
C CYS A 403 6.80 19.83 2.31
N PRO A 404 6.45 19.55 3.57
CA PRO A 404 7.03 18.44 4.28
C PRO A 404 6.72 17.13 3.55
N ILE A 405 7.70 16.18 3.61
CA ILE A 405 7.53 14.84 3.05
C ILE A 405 7.27 13.87 4.18
N VAL A 406 6.17 13.14 4.10
CA VAL A 406 5.86 12.03 5.00
C VAL A 406 6.23 10.72 4.32
N ASP A 407 7.37 10.16 4.71
CA ASP A 407 7.80 8.82 4.32
C ASP A 407 7.22 7.82 5.31
N THR A 408 6.32 6.96 4.84
CA THR A 408 5.51 6.13 5.72
C THR A 408 5.90 4.66 5.60
N TRP A 409 6.15 4.03 6.75
CA TRP A 409 6.29 2.58 6.81
C TRP A 409 5.10 1.94 7.51
N TRP A 410 4.54 0.95 6.85
CA TRP A 410 3.43 0.13 7.33
C TRP A 410 3.16 -1.04 6.37
N GLN A 411 2.24 -1.92 6.73
CA GLN A 411 1.96 -3.16 6.01
C GLN A 411 0.45 -3.35 5.82
N THR A 412 0.06 -4.29 4.95
CA THR A 412 -1.35 -4.73 4.86
C THR A 412 -1.88 -5.17 6.22
N GLU A 413 -1.05 -5.88 6.96
CA GLU A 413 -1.29 -6.41 8.29
C GLU A 413 -1.54 -5.32 9.35
N THR A 414 -1.00 -4.13 9.15
CA THR A 414 -1.10 -3.05 10.13
C THR A 414 -2.31 -2.13 9.96
N GLY A 415 -2.96 -2.19 8.80
CA GLY A 415 -4.16 -1.42 8.50
C GLY A 415 -3.95 0.09 8.30
N GLY A 416 -2.77 0.60 8.62
CA GLY A 416 -2.36 1.99 8.46
C GLY A 416 -0.95 2.24 9.01
N HIS A 417 -0.52 3.49 9.00
CA HIS A 417 0.86 3.91 9.29
C HIS A 417 1.31 3.52 10.70
N LEU A 418 2.56 3.01 10.81
CA LEU A 418 3.21 2.73 12.09
C LEU A 418 4.43 3.62 12.35
N LEU A 419 5.34 3.74 11.37
CA LEU A 419 6.47 4.67 11.44
C LEU A 419 6.29 5.73 10.35
N THR A 420 6.31 7.00 10.77
CA THR A 420 6.02 8.11 9.86
C THR A 420 6.33 9.46 10.52
N PRO A 421 6.81 10.46 9.83
CA PRO A 421 6.84 11.81 10.39
C PRO A 421 5.41 12.37 10.53
N ILE A 422 5.24 13.23 11.53
CA ILE A 422 4.09 14.15 11.62
C ILE A 422 4.55 15.52 11.11
N PRO A 423 3.94 16.07 10.05
CA PRO A 423 4.48 17.17 9.26
C PRO A 423 4.88 18.44 10.03
N GLY A 424 4.10 18.81 11.07
CA GLY A 424 4.38 19.98 11.91
C GLY A 424 5.27 19.71 13.12
N ALA A 425 5.56 18.43 13.40
CA ALA A 425 6.19 18.01 14.66
C ALA A 425 7.61 17.46 14.49
N ILE A 426 7.86 16.75 13.40
CA ILE A 426 9.04 15.90 13.23
C ILE A 426 9.89 16.41 12.06
N ALA A 427 11.18 16.69 12.34
CA ALA A 427 12.15 16.91 11.28
C ALA A 427 12.41 15.59 10.55
N THR A 428 12.64 15.68 9.24
CA THR A 428 12.82 14.48 8.40
C THR A 428 14.27 14.31 7.97
N LYS A 429 14.66 13.05 7.74
CA LYS A 429 15.92 12.66 7.07
C LYS A 429 15.55 11.91 5.80
N PRO A 430 16.14 12.23 4.63
CA PRO A 430 15.83 11.57 3.38
C PRO A 430 16.00 10.04 3.44
N GLY A 431 14.90 9.30 3.24
CA GLY A 431 14.88 7.84 3.28
C GLY A 431 14.58 7.21 4.64
N SER A 432 14.41 8.01 5.69
CA SER A 432 14.00 7.50 7.01
C SER A 432 12.49 7.54 7.18
N ALA A 433 11.91 6.45 7.71
CA ALA A 433 10.53 6.43 8.19
C ALA A 433 10.33 7.20 9.51
N THR A 434 11.38 7.77 10.05
CA THR A 434 11.47 8.67 11.21
C THR A 434 11.09 8.05 12.55
N PHE A 435 9.91 8.36 13.09
CA PHE A 435 9.48 8.03 14.44
C PHE A 435 8.16 7.26 14.46
N PRO A 436 7.81 6.59 15.58
CA PRO A 436 6.55 5.87 15.69
C PRO A 436 5.35 6.81 15.74
N PHE A 437 4.24 6.37 15.12
CA PHE A 437 2.93 6.97 15.33
C PHE A 437 2.40 6.62 16.73
N PHE A 438 1.33 7.28 17.16
CA PHE A 438 0.76 7.10 18.51
C PHE A 438 0.44 5.61 18.80
N SER A 439 0.75 5.18 20.00
CA SER A 439 0.61 3.79 20.52
C SER A 439 1.52 2.75 19.87
N ILE A 440 2.39 3.14 18.97
CA ILE A 440 3.33 2.20 18.35
C ILE A 440 4.63 2.20 19.15
N GLU A 441 4.99 1.03 19.69
CA GLU A 441 6.24 0.79 20.41
C GLU A 441 7.15 -0.13 19.57
N PRO A 442 7.92 0.44 18.62
CA PRO A 442 8.85 -0.36 17.82
C PRO A 442 10.06 -0.77 18.67
N VAL A 443 10.46 -2.01 18.51
CA VAL A 443 11.68 -2.56 19.09
C VAL A 443 12.53 -3.20 18.01
N ILE A 444 13.84 -3.11 18.16
CA ILE A 444 14.78 -3.79 17.28
C ILE A 444 15.37 -4.96 18.06
N LEU A 445 15.17 -6.16 17.55
CA LEU A 445 15.64 -7.38 18.17
C LEU A 445 16.85 -7.94 17.41
N ASP A 446 17.77 -8.53 18.16
CA ASP A 446 18.84 -9.32 17.58
C ASP A 446 18.24 -10.56 16.90
N PRO A 447 18.50 -10.79 15.61
CA PRO A 447 17.85 -11.87 14.85
C PRO A 447 18.28 -13.28 15.26
N GLN A 448 19.40 -13.44 16.01
CA GLN A 448 19.90 -14.75 16.46
C GLN A 448 19.44 -15.09 17.87
N THR A 449 19.47 -14.10 18.76
CA THR A 449 19.15 -14.30 20.18
C THR A 449 17.73 -13.93 20.54
N GLY A 450 17.06 -13.11 19.72
CA GLY A 450 15.74 -12.54 20.02
C GLY A 450 15.74 -11.49 21.14
N GLN A 451 16.92 -11.05 21.59
CA GLN A 451 17.03 -10.03 22.63
C GLN A 451 16.83 -8.63 22.08
N GLU A 452 16.21 -7.77 22.87
CA GLU A 452 16.03 -6.36 22.54
C GLU A 452 17.37 -5.63 22.54
N LEU A 453 17.69 -4.95 21.43
CA LEU A 453 18.86 -4.10 21.30
C LEU A 453 18.55 -2.73 21.88
N THR A 454 19.18 -2.41 23.01
CA THR A 454 18.90 -1.20 23.80
C THR A 454 19.79 -0.01 23.48
N ASP A 455 20.91 -0.24 22.77
CA ASP A 455 21.79 0.85 22.32
C ASP A 455 21.02 1.83 21.44
N VAL A 456 21.33 3.13 21.56
CA VAL A 456 20.66 4.17 20.77
C VAL A 456 20.83 3.87 19.27
N GLU A 457 22.05 3.57 18.84
CA GLU A 457 22.36 3.15 17.50
C GLU A 457 22.42 1.61 17.44
N CYS A 458 21.51 1.01 16.69
CA CYS A 458 21.43 -0.44 16.58
C CYS A 458 20.75 -0.86 15.26
N GLU A 459 21.02 -2.10 14.85
CA GLU A 459 20.41 -2.71 13.66
C GLU A 459 20.01 -4.15 13.97
N GLY A 460 18.84 -4.56 13.48
CA GLY A 460 18.30 -5.89 13.67
C GLY A 460 16.96 -6.08 12.96
N VAL A 461 16.09 -6.87 13.55
CA VAL A 461 14.73 -7.09 13.04
C VAL A 461 13.73 -6.20 13.75
N LEU A 462 12.82 -5.61 13.00
CA LEU A 462 11.77 -4.75 13.55
C LEU A 462 10.62 -5.59 14.10
N CYS A 463 10.30 -5.37 15.34
CA CYS A 463 9.12 -5.92 15.99
C CYS A 463 8.32 -4.79 16.67
N ILE A 464 7.05 -5.06 16.95
CA ILE A 464 6.18 -4.12 17.69
C ILE A 464 5.77 -4.78 19.00
N LYS A 465 5.90 -4.01 20.09
CA LYS A 465 5.74 -4.51 21.46
C LYS A 465 4.29 -4.76 21.85
N ASP A 466 3.38 -3.95 21.34
CA ASP A 466 1.97 -3.97 21.72
C ASP A 466 1.06 -3.71 20.52
N SER A 467 -0.21 -4.05 20.66
CA SER A 467 -1.22 -3.91 19.62
C SER A 467 -1.72 -2.47 19.46
N TRP A 468 -2.25 -2.18 18.29
CA TRP A 468 -2.94 -0.94 17.92
C TRP A 468 -4.30 -1.25 17.27
N PRO A 469 -5.25 -0.29 17.23
CA PRO A 469 -6.60 -0.58 16.75
C PRO A 469 -6.69 -1.14 15.34
N GLY A 470 -5.83 -0.69 14.42
CA GLY A 470 -5.80 -1.10 13.01
C GLY A 470 -5.11 -2.42 12.70
N GLN A 471 -4.55 -3.10 13.72
CA GLN A 471 -3.87 -4.39 13.51
C GLN A 471 -4.83 -5.45 12.97
N MET A 472 -4.36 -6.25 11.99
CA MET A 472 -5.12 -7.41 11.53
C MET A 472 -5.49 -8.33 12.69
N ARG A 473 -6.62 -9.03 12.57
CA ARG A 473 -7.06 -9.96 13.60
C ARG A 473 -6.57 -11.39 13.38
N THR A 474 -6.45 -11.79 12.12
CA THR A 474 -6.04 -13.14 11.76
C THR A 474 -5.74 -13.25 10.25
N VAL A 475 -5.22 -14.40 9.84
CA VAL A 475 -5.31 -14.88 8.47
C VAL A 475 -6.67 -15.59 8.32
N TYR A 476 -7.45 -15.18 7.33
CA TYR A 476 -8.79 -15.73 7.10
C TYR A 476 -8.75 -17.24 6.92
N GLY A 477 -9.53 -17.94 7.72
CA GLY A 477 -9.61 -19.40 7.69
C GLY A 477 -8.39 -20.15 8.26
N ASP A 478 -7.33 -19.42 8.71
CA ASP A 478 -6.07 -20.06 9.14
C ASP A 478 -5.38 -19.26 10.26
N HIS A 479 -5.97 -19.29 11.46
CA HIS A 479 -5.42 -18.60 12.63
C HIS A 479 -4.06 -19.14 13.08
N GLU A 480 -3.80 -20.42 12.89
CA GLU A 480 -2.49 -21.01 13.22
C GLU A 480 -1.38 -20.40 12.35
N ARG A 481 -1.65 -20.18 11.07
CA ARG A 481 -0.72 -19.49 10.18
C ARG A 481 -0.45 -18.05 10.60
N PHE A 482 -1.46 -17.34 11.10
CA PHE A 482 -1.30 -16.02 11.68
C PHE A 482 -0.32 -16.04 12.86
N ILE A 483 -0.57 -16.91 13.84
CA ILE A 483 0.30 -17.06 15.03
C ILE A 483 1.71 -17.46 14.61
N LYS A 484 1.84 -18.45 13.72
CA LYS A 484 3.13 -18.94 13.25
C LYS A 484 3.93 -17.84 12.51
N THR A 485 3.27 -17.07 11.66
CA THR A 485 3.96 -16.09 10.82
C THR A 485 4.46 -14.87 11.61
N TYR A 486 3.68 -14.41 12.60
CA TYR A 486 3.92 -13.11 13.21
C TYR A 486 4.32 -13.17 14.69
N PHE A 487 4.23 -14.34 15.36
CA PHE A 487 4.47 -14.44 16.82
C PHE A 487 5.32 -15.64 17.23
N SER A 488 5.71 -16.54 16.32
CA SER A 488 6.47 -17.75 16.68
C SER A 488 7.95 -17.46 16.91
N ASP A 489 8.54 -16.63 16.06
CA ASP A 489 9.99 -16.39 16.03
C ASP A 489 10.42 -15.47 17.19
N PHE A 490 9.61 -14.45 17.48
CA PHE A 490 9.85 -13.49 18.56
C PHE A 490 8.63 -13.43 19.48
N LYS A 491 8.60 -14.32 20.47
CA LYS A 491 7.46 -14.49 21.37
C LYS A 491 7.18 -13.22 22.18
N GLY A 492 5.92 -12.82 22.24
CA GLY A 492 5.51 -11.59 22.95
C GLY A 492 5.61 -10.31 22.11
N TYR A 493 6.04 -10.42 20.84
CA TYR A 493 6.16 -9.30 19.92
C TYR A 493 5.45 -9.61 18.61
N TYR A 494 4.89 -8.60 17.96
CA TYR A 494 4.48 -8.72 16.57
C TYR A 494 5.72 -8.59 15.68
N PHE A 495 6.10 -9.65 14.98
CA PHE A 495 7.22 -9.68 14.04
C PHE A 495 6.80 -9.14 12.69
N THR A 496 7.42 -8.07 12.24
CA THR A 496 7.06 -7.39 10.98
C THR A 496 7.61 -8.08 9.73
N GLY A 497 8.68 -8.87 9.88
CA GLY A 497 9.44 -9.44 8.77
C GLY A 497 10.33 -8.44 8.05
N ASP A 498 10.51 -7.25 8.60
CA ASP A 498 11.38 -6.20 8.08
C ASP A 498 12.62 -6.02 8.95
N GLY A 499 13.77 -5.77 8.31
CA GLY A 499 14.99 -5.30 8.95
C GLY A 499 14.88 -3.81 9.22
N CYS A 500 15.52 -3.36 10.30
CA CYS A 500 15.48 -1.97 10.71
C CYS A 500 16.77 -1.56 11.41
N ARG A 501 17.22 -0.36 11.13
CA ARG A 501 18.29 0.33 11.85
C ARG A 501 17.72 1.55 12.55
N ARG A 502 18.18 1.81 13.79
CA ARG A 502 17.97 3.07 14.49
C ARG A 502 19.29 3.82 14.54
N ASP A 503 19.28 5.10 14.14
CA ASP A 503 20.49 5.92 14.17
C ASP A 503 20.72 6.61 15.51
N ALA A 504 21.85 7.33 15.64
CA ALA A 504 22.23 8.01 16.87
C ALA A 504 21.24 9.10 17.31
N ASP A 505 20.42 9.64 16.41
CA ASP A 505 19.36 10.60 16.70
C ASP A 505 18.02 9.95 16.99
N GLY A 506 17.94 8.60 16.94
CA GLY A 506 16.75 7.81 17.23
C GLY A 506 15.81 7.60 16.03
N TYR A 507 16.21 7.97 14.81
CA TYR A 507 15.43 7.76 13.60
C TYR A 507 15.44 6.30 13.16
N TYR A 508 14.28 5.79 12.76
CA TYR A 508 14.12 4.44 12.23
C TYR A 508 14.29 4.40 10.70
N TRP A 509 15.10 3.47 10.24
CA TRP A 509 15.42 3.23 8.84
C TRP A 509 15.07 1.79 8.49
N ILE A 510 14.16 1.59 7.54
CA ILE A 510 13.82 0.25 7.07
C ILE A 510 14.90 -0.21 6.09
N THR A 511 15.59 -1.30 6.44
CA THR A 511 16.72 -1.82 5.66
C THR A 511 16.30 -2.87 4.63
N GLY A 512 15.01 -3.25 4.61
CA GLY A 512 14.43 -4.19 3.67
C GLY A 512 13.76 -5.38 4.37
N ARG A 513 13.30 -6.36 3.59
CA ARG A 513 12.74 -7.60 4.13
C ARG A 513 13.83 -8.45 4.76
N VAL A 514 13.53 -9.10 5.89
CA VAL A 514 14.45 -10.06 6.52
C VAL A 514 14.81 -11.20 5.55
N ASP A 515 13.86 -11.57 4.67
CA ASP A 515 14.07 -12.57 3.61
C ASP A 515 14.98 -12.09 2.47
N ASP A 516 15.20 -10.78 2.34
CA ASP A 516 16.00 -10.14 1.29
C ASP A 516 17.40 -9.70 1.78
N VAL A 517 17.80 -10.10 2.99
CA VAL A 517 19.16 -9.86 3.50
C VAL A 517 20.14 -10.83 2.86
N ILE A 518 21.29 -10.32 2.42
CA ILE A 518 22.39 -11.09 1.86
C ILE A 518 23.44 -11.34 2.94
N ASN A 519 23.98 -12.55 3.00
CA ASN A 519 25.07 -12.90 3.90
C ASN A 519 26.39 -13.06 3.10
N VAL A 520 27.14 -11.97 2.97
CA VAL A 520 28.39 -11.94 2.22
C VAL A 520 29.57 -12.14 3.17
N SER A 521 30.28 -13.27 3.05
CA SER A 521 31.45 -13.59 3.88
C SER A 521 31.19 -13.48 5.40
N GLY A 522 29.98 -13.87 5.84
CA GLY A 522 29.59 -13.79 7.25
C GLY A 522 29.06 -12.43 7.70
N HIS A 523 29.03 -11.44 6.83
CA HIS A 523 28.43 -10.12 7.10
C HIS A 523 27.04 -10.04 6.53
N ARG A 524 26.09 -9.68 7.38
CA ARG A 524 24.69 -9.51 7.02
C ARG A 524 24.50 -8.09 6.44
N MET A 525 23.96 -7.99 5.22
CA MET A 525 23.80 -6.74 4.50
C MET A 525 22.40 -6.67 3.89
N GLY A 526 21.73 -5.53 4.06
CA GLY A 526 20.46 -5.25 3.38
C GLY A 526 20.65 -5.00 1.89
N THR A 527 19.82 -5.61 1.05
CA THR A 527 19.84 -5.36 -0.40
C THR A 527 19.59 -3.88 -0.72
N ALA A 528 18.74 -3.21 0.06
CA ALA A 528 18.37 -1.82 -0.11
C ALA A 528 19.56 -0.84 -0.05
N GLU A 529 20.61 -1.14 0.71
CA GLU A 529 21.81 -0.28 0.77
C GLU A 529 22.58 -0.28 -0.56
N VAL A 530 22.74 -1.46 -1.15
CA VAL A 530 23.43 -1.61 -2.44
C VAL A 530 22.57 -1.02 -3.56
N GLU A 531 21.26 -1.24 -3.52
CA GLU A 531 20.29 -0.63 -4.45
C GLU A 531 20.36 0.90 -4.41
N SER A 532 20.35 1.48 -3.21
CA SER A 532 20.46 2.93 -3.03
C SER A 532 21.77 3.49 -3.58
N ALA A 533 22.89 2.82 -3.32
CA ALA A 533 24.18 3.24 -3.87
C ALA A 533 24.20 3.20 -5.40
N LEU A 534 23.61 2.15 -6.01
CA LEU A 534 23.52 2.05 -7.48
C LEU A 534 22.65 3.16 -8.07
N VAL A 535 21.49 3.44 -7.47
CA VAL A 535 20.56 4.48 -7.95
C VAL A 535 21.10 5.90 -7.74
N ALA A 536 22.03 6.09 -6.79
CA ALA A 536 22.76 7.36 -6.61
C ALA A 536 23.71 7.68 -7.77
N HIS A 537 24.01 6.72 -8.64
CA HIS A 537 24.81 6.96 -9.84
C HIS A 537 23.97 7.59 -10.95
N GLU A 538 24.44 8.68 -11.55
CA GLU A 538 23.70 9.52 -12.51
C GLU A 538 23.13 8.77 -13.74
N LYS A 539 23.73 7.63 -14.10
CA LYS A 539 23.34 6.80 -15.25
C LYS A 539 22.35 5.69 -14.90
N VAL A 540 22.01 5.51 -13.62
CA VAL A 540 21.14 4.43 -13.14
C VAL A 540 19.74 4.97 -12.83
N SER A 541 18.72 4.37 -13.46
CA SER A 541 17.32 4.69 -13.21
C SER A 541 16.75 3.85 -12.08
N GLU A 542 17.01 2.55 -12.11
CA GLU A 542 16.54 1.60 -11.09
C GLU A 542 17.57 0.50 -10.87
N ALA A 543 17.56 -0.07 -9.68
CA ALA A 543 18.35 -1.24 -9.34
C ALA A 543 17.58 -2.18 -8.42
N ALA A 544 17.80 -3.48 -8.59
CA ALA A 544 17.36 -4.51 -7.65
C ALA A 544 18.54 -5.45 -7.37
N VAL A 545 18.69 -5.79 -6.09
CA VAL A 545 19.82 -6.59 -5.62
C VAL A 545 19.30 -7.85 -4.93
N VAL A 546 19.93 -8.98 -5.24
CA VAL A 546 19.65 -10.28 -4.60
C VAL A 546 20.95 -11.01 -4.27
N GLY A 547 20.90 -11.87 -3.27
CA GLY A 547 21.95 -12.83 -3.02
C GLY A 547 21.86 -14.00 -3.99
N TYR A 548 23.00 -14.57 -4.38
CA TYR A 548 23.10 -15.83 -5.12
C TYR A 548 24.18 -16.73 -4.51
N PRO A 549 24.10 -18.07 -4.66
CA PRO A 549 25.15 -18.97 -4.17
C PRO A 549 26.52 -18.61 -4.74
N HIS A 550 27.53 -18.49 -3.85
CA HIS A 550 28.91 -18.16 -4.24
C HIS A 550 29.90 -19.03 -3.47
N ASP A 551 30.75 -19.78 -4.17
CA ASP A 551 31.62 -20.81 -3.60
C ASP A 551 32.53 -20.33 -2.48
N ILE A 552 33.00 -19.08 -2.54
CA ILE A 552 33.97 -18.54 -1.57
C ILE A 552 33.26 -17.71 -0.48
N LYS A 553 32.24 -16.92 -0.85
CA LYS A 553 31.59 -15.94 0.03
C LYS A 553 30.35 -16.48 0.74
N GLY A 554 29.91 -17.70 0.40
CA GLY A 554 28.61 -18.24 0.77
C GLY A 554 27.48 -17.64 -0.08
N GLN A 555 27.31 -16.32 -0.03
CA GLN A 555 26.45 -15.58 -0.97
C GLN A 555 27.26 -14.48 -1.66
N GLY A 556 27.05 -14.31 -2.95
CA GLY A 556 27.52 -13.20 -3.77
C GLY A 556 26.41 -12.17 -3.99
N ILE A 557 26.76 -11.00 -4.45
CA ILE A 557 25.86 -9.88 -4.72
C ILE A 557 25.57 -9.83 -6.21
N TYR A 558 24.30 -10.07 -6.58
CA TYR A 558 23.82 -9.98 -7.95
C TYR A 558 22.93 -8.74 -8.09
N CYS A 559 23.32 -7.83 -8.97
CA CYS A 559 22.61 -6.58 -9.22
C CYS A 559 21.94 -6.61 -10.60
N TYR A 560 20.66 -6.28 -10.65
CA TYR A 560 19.92 -6.00 -11.88
C TYR A 560 19.79 -4.49 -11.99
N VAL A 561 20.27 -3.91 -13.09
CA VAL A 561 20.36 -2.45 -13.25
C VAL A 561 19.65 -2.00 -14.51
N THR A 562 18.70 -1.08 -14.36
CA THR A 562 18.07 -0.35 -15.46
C THR A 562 18.73 1.03 -15.59
N LEU A 563 19.17 1.36 -16.78
CA LEU A 563 19.84 2.62 -17.07
C LEU A 563 18.86 3.77 -17.32
N MET A 564 19.36 4.99 -17.18
CA MET A 564 18.63 6.19 -17.61
C MET A 564 18.43 6.17 -19.12
N SER A 565 17.37 6.82 -19.58
CA SER A 565 17.06 6.89 -21.02
C SER A 565 18.20 7.58 -21.80
N GLY A 566 18.75 6.88 -22.79
CA GLY A 566 19.84 7.37 -23.62
C GLY A 566 21.22 6.89 -23.20
N GLU A 567 21.34 6.16 -22.08
CA GLU A 567 22.60 5.54 -21.66
C GLU A 567 22.77 4.15 -22.31
N GLU A 568 24.00 3.79 -22.62
CA GLU A 568 24.33 2.52 -23.28
C GLU A 568 24.89 1.49 -22.28
N PRO A 569 24.46 0.22 -22.36
CA PRO A 569 24.91 -0.85 -21.47
C PRO A 569 26.31 -1.36 -21.86
N THR A 570 27.38 -0.74 -21.33
CA THR A 570 28.77 -1.07 -21.65
C THR A 570 29.47 -1.80 -20.51
N GLU A 571 30.58 -2.53 -20.84
CA GLU A 571 31.43 -3.17 -19.82
C GLU A 571 32.17 -2.14 -18.95
N ASP A 572 32.55 -0.99 -19.53
CA ASP A 572 33.17 0.09 -18.78
C ASP A 572 32.24 0.65 -17.72
N LEU A 573 30.95 0.86 -18.06
CA LEU A 573 29.93 1.31 -17.11
C LEU A 573 29.65 0.25 -16.02
N ARG A 574 29.68 -1.04 -16.36
CA ARG A 574 29.55 -2.13 -15.38
C ARG A 574 30.67 -2.09 -14.34
N LYS A 575 31.89 -1.84 -14.77
CA LYS A 575 33.05 -1.66 -13.89
C LYS A 575 32.90 -0.38 -13.06
N GLU A 576 32.53 0.73 -13.69
CA GLU A 576 32.26 2.02 -13.02
C GLU A 576 31.25 1.86 -11.88
N LEU A 577 30.14 1.15 -12.11
CA LEU A 577 29.12 0.91 -11.09
C LEU A 577 29.63 0.03 -9.93
N ARG A 578 30.45 -0.98 -10.21
CA ARG A 578 31.10 -1.79 -9.15
C ARG A 578 32.00 -0.94 -8.28
N ASP A 579 32.88 -0.14 -8.92
CA ASP A 579 33.80 0.74 -8.22
C ASP A 579 33.06 1.84 -7.45
N TRP A 580 31.95 2.32 -7.99
CA TRP A 580 31.04 3.26 -7.34
C TRP A 580 30.45 2.69 -6.05
N VAL A 581 29.80 1.53 -6.07
CA VAL A 581 29.24 0.88 -4.89
C VAL A 581 30.34 0.59 -3.85
N ARG A 582 31.51 0.13 -4.31
CA ARG A 582 32.66 -0.11 -3.44
C ARG A 582 33.14 1.17 -2.74
N LYS A 583 33.07 2.31 -3.41
CA LYS A 583 33.44 3.62 -2.83
C LYS A 583 32.40 4.09 -1.84
N GLU A 584 31.11 3.96 -2.18
CA GLU A 584 30.00 4.50 -1.36
C GLU A 584 29.75 3.68 -0.08
N ILE A 585 29.85 2.36 -0.14
CA ILE A 585 29.52 1.47 0.99
C ILE A 585 30.77 0.79 1.55
N GLY A 586 31.66 0.33 0.68
CA GLY A 586 32.87 -0.40 1.06
C GLY A 586 33.08 -1.69 0.26
N PRO A 587 34.27 -2.33 0.41
CA PRO A 587 34.67 -3.48 -0.42
C PRO A 587 33.75 -4.68 -0.30
N ILE A 588 33.09 -4.87 0.86
CA ILE A 588 32.22 -6.01 1.12
C ILE A 588 30.91 -5.95 0.33
N ALA A 589 30.47 -4.74 -0.01
CA ALA A 589 29.25 -4.48 -0.78
C ALA A 589 29.47 -4.48 -2.30
N SER A 590 30.71 -4.68 -2.75
CA SER A 590 31.03 -4.66 -4.17
C SER A 590 30.26 -5.74 -4.92
N PRO A 591 29.44 -5.39 -5.94
CA PRO A 591 28.67 -6.36 -6.72
C PRO A 591 29.57 -7.39 -7.40
N ASP A 592 29.22 -8.67 -7.31
CA ASP A 592 29.89 -9.74 -8.05
C ASP A 592 29.42 -9.77 -9.50
N LEU A 593 28.11 -9.67 -9.69
CA LEU A 593 27.47 -9.66 -11.00
C LEU A 593 26.58 -8.42 -11.15
N VAL A 594 26.66 -7.77 -12.30
CA VAL A 594 25.81 -6.64 -12.67
C VAL A 594 25.19 -6.93 -14.03
N GLN A 595 23.93 -7.30 -14.04
CA GLN A 595 23.15 -7.57 -15.24
C GLN A 595 22.36 -6.33 -15.66
N TRP A 596 22.45 -6.00 -16.93
CA TRP A 596 21.59 -5.00 -17.52
C TRP A 596 20.16 -5.52 -17.63
N ALA A 597 19.20 -4.72 -17.19
CA ALA A 597 17.80 -5.04 -17.21
C ALA A 597 17.03 -3.97 -17.99
N PRO A 598 16.25 -4.34 -19.01
CA PRO A 598 15.38 -3.37 -19.71
C PRO A 598 14.29 -2.82 -18.78
N GLY A 599 13.96 -3.56 -17.74
CA GLY A 599 13.10 -3.23 -16.63
C GLY A 599 13.23 -4.26 -15.52
N LEU A 600 12.68 -3.99 -14.35
CA LEU A 600 12.64 -4.94 -13.24
C LEU A 600 11.29 -5.67 -13.20
N PRO A 601 11.26 -6.98 -12.82
CA PRO A 601 10.01 -7.69 -12.64
C PRO A 601 9.27 -7.08 -11.45
N LYS A 602 8.19 -6.40 -11.75
CA LYS A 602 7.37 -5.69 -10.75
C LYS A 602 5.98 -6.27 -10.71
N THR A 603 5.38 -6.22 -9.54
CA THR A 603 3.94 -6.28 -9.45
C THR A 603 3.35 -5.05 -10.15
N ARG A 604 2.09 -5.12 -10.51
CA ARG A 604 1.40 -3.97 -11.12
C ARG A 604 1.24 -2.77 -10.17
N SER A 605 1.52 -2.94 -8.88
CA SER A 605 1.65 -1.83 -7.93
C SER A 605 3.03 -1.16 -7.95
N GLY A 606 3.95 -1.64 -8.80
CA GLY A 606 5.32 -1.16 -8.89
C GLY A 606 6.30 -1.84 -7.93
N LYS A 607 5.85 -2.75 -7.05
CA LYS A 607 6.74 -3.46 -6.12
C LYS A 607 7.61 -4.47 -6.87
N ILE A 608 8.92 -4.38 -6.69
CA ILE A 608 9.89 -5.32 -7.29
C ILE A 608 9.69 -6.73 -6.71
N MET A 609 9.61 -7.71 -7.58
CA MET A 609 9.45 -9.11 -7.23
C MET A 609 10.82 -9.80 -7.07
N ARG A 610 11.55 -9.44 -6.00
CA ARG A 610 12.91 -9.95 -5.72
C ARG A 610 12.99 -11.47 -5.68
N ARG A 611 11.91 -12.15 -5.29
CA ARG A 611 11.84 -13.61 -5.34
C ARG A 611 12.12 -14.17 -6.74
N ILE A 612 11.59 -13.54 -7.79
CA ILE A 612 11.83 -13.95 -9.18
C ILE A 612 13.28 -13.68 -9.55
N LEU A 613 13.80 -12.50 -9.24
CA LEU A 613 15.19 -12.13 -9.48
C LEU A 613 16.17 -13.08 -8.78
N ARG A 614 15.87 -13.47 -7.54
CA ARG A 614 16.68 -14.42 -6.78
C ARG A 614 16.71 -15.79 -7.46
N LYS A 615 15.55 -16.28 -7.91
CA LYS A 615 15.44 -17.56 -8.63
C LYS A 615 16.24 -17.55 -9.95
N ILE A 616 16.23 -16.44 -10.67
CA ILE A 616 17.05 -16.27 -11.87
C ILE A 616 18.54 -16.25 -11.49
N ALA A 617 18.92 -15.54 -10.44
CA ALA A 617 20.30 -15.48 -9.94
C ALA A 617 20.80 -16.84 -9.38
N GLU A 618 19.92 -17.69 -8.88
CA GLU A 618 20.18 -19.05 -8.43
C GLU A 618 20.18 -20.10 -9.57
N ASP A 619 19.92 -19.67 -10.81
CA ASP A 619 19.71 -20.53 -12.00
C ASP A 619 18.54 -21.51 -11.86
N ASP A 620 17.56 -21.22 -10.97
CA ASP A 620 16.34 -22.01 -10.69
C ASP A 620 15.09 -21.34 -11.29
N PHE A 621 15.11 -21.02 -12.58
CA PHE A 621 14.02 -20.34 -13.26
C PHE A 621 12.83 -21.25 -13.63
N ASN A 622 12.93 -22.55 -13.39
CA ASN A 622 11.81 -23.48 -13.55
C ASN A 622 10.83 -23.45 -12.36
N SER A 623 11.22 -22.84 -11.24
CA SER A 623 10.43 -22.76 -10.00
C SER A 623 10.19 -21.31 -9.55
N LEU A 624 9.85 -20.40 -10.49
CA LEU A 624 9.61 -18.97 -10.21
C LEU A 624 8.44 -18.71 -9.25
N GLY A 625 7.59 -19.70 -9.00
CA GLY A 625 6.39 -19.59 -8.18
C GLY A 625 5.30 -18.73 -8.84
N ASP A 626 4.47 -18.06 -8.04
CA ASP A 626 3.36 -17.26 -8.57
C ASP A 626 3.87 -16.02 -9.33
N THR A 627 3.73 -16.04 -10.66
CA THR A 627 4.05 -14.93 -11.57
C THR A 627 2.79 -14.19 -12.03
N SER A 628 1.62 -14.57 -11.55
CA SER A 628 0.31 -14.03 -11.96
C SER A 628 0.15 -12.53 -11.67
N THR A 629 0.97 -11.99 -10.78
CA THR A 629 0.94 -10.58 -10.37
C THR A 629 1.92 -9.69 -11.13
N LEU A 630 2.68 -10.25 -12.08
CA LEU A 630 3.64 -9.50 -12.89
C LEU A 630 2.94 -8.46 -13.78
N ALA A 631 3.51 -7.26 -13.81
CA ALA A 631 3.05 -6.19 -14.71
C ALA A 631 3.41 -6.51 -16.17
N GLU A 632 4.66 -6.95 -16.41
CA GLU A 632 5.22 -7.22 -17.71
C GLU A 632 5.98 -8.57 -17.69
N PRO A 633 5.33 -9.68 -18.05
CA PRO A 633 5.98 -11.01 -18.06
C PRO A 633 7.19 -11.10 -18.98
N ALA A 634 7.23 -10.38 -20.09
CA ALA A 634 8.34 -10.38 -21.06
C ALA A 634 9.68 -9.94 -20.44
N VAL A 635 9.64 -9.10 -19.39
CA VAL A 635 10.83 -8.69 -18.65
C VAL A 635 11.53 -9.89 -18.02
N VAL A 636 10.75 -10.85 -17.51
CA VAL A 636 11.31 -12.06 -16.87
C VAL A 636 12.01 -12.95 -17.89
N GLU A 637 11.43 -13.09 -19.09
CA GLU A 637 12.04 -13.85 -20.19
C GLU A 637 13.39 -13.26 -20.61
N ASP A 638 13.44 -11.93 -20.78
CA ASP A 638 14.68 -11.22 -21.09
C ASP A 638 15.75 -11.40 -20.01
N LEU A 639 15.37 -11.29 -18.74
CA LEU A 639 16.30 -11.48 -17.62
C LEU A 639 16.84 -12.90 -17.54
N ILE A 640 16.03 -13.92 -17.87
CA ILE A 640 16.48 -15.30 -17.94
C ILE A 640 17.46 -15.50 -19.10
N GLU A 641 17.15 -14.95 -20.27
CA GLU A 641 18.00 -15.07 -21.46
C GLU A 641 19.36 -14.40 -21.28
N ASN A 642 19.40 -13.24 -20.61
CA ASN A 642 20.61 -12.42 -20.44
C ASN A 642 21.29 -12.60 -19.07
N ARG A 643 20.96 -13.67 -18.32
CA ARG A 643 21.54 -13.88 -16.98
C ARG A 643 23.05 -14.08 -17.02
N MET A 644 23.74 -13.52 -16.04
CA MET A 644 25.20 -13.47 -15.97
C MET A 644 25.86 -14.74 -15.38
N ASN A 645 25.08 -15.60 -14.74
CA ASN A 645 25.51 -16.85 -14.09
C ASN A 645 25.30 -18.09 -14.98
N ARG A 646 25.25 -17.93 -16.29
CA ARG A 646 25.24 -19.06 -17.23
C ARG A 646 26.56 -19.81 -17.07
N GLU A 647 26.50 -21.11 -16.73
CA GLU A 647 27.62 -21.99 -17.01
C GLU A 647 27.84 -21.99 -18.53
N GLU A 648 29.00 -21.61 -18.97
CA GLU A 648 29.38 -21.79 -20.38
C GLU A 648 29.29 -23.29 -20.66
N SER A 649 28.31 -23.66 -21.47
CA SER A 649 28.15 -25.04 -21.94
C SER A 649 29.44 -25.39 -22.73
N ASN A 650 30.35 -26.06 -22.07
CA ASN A 650 31.51 -26.69 -22.73
C ASN A 650 31.08 -27.82 -23.65
#